data_98fe89a52afc0a16d9019accf93a3924
#
_entry.id   98fe89a52afc0a16d9019accf93a3924
#
_cell.length_a   1.000
_cell.length_b   1.000
_cell.length_c   1.000
_cell.angle_alpha   90.00
_cell.angle_beta   90.00
_cell.angle_gamma   90.00
#
_symmetry.space_group_name_H-M   'P 1'
#
loop_
_entity.id
_entity.type
_entity.pdbx_description
1 polymer ?
#
loop_
_entity_poly.entity_id
_entity_poly.type
_entity_poly.pdbx_seq_one_letter_code
_entity_poly.pdbx_strand_id
1 'polypeptide(L)'
;EIKLTADDGQTFTVKIVVGRDMSRYPATARIMLCGDIMCSLEHQRKAALRSLDFTDAFGTLKDTVSSADYAVAVLETTCFDGAPFEYEKIRTDSGSPNCNSPSTFIDAVKNCGFNALVTANNHNCDTGLEGLHATVQRIRNSGMANIGTLDDETHIADINGIKVGFVAVNSISNGLEKNIPSEIIGKYEPEHFRQLVETLKNEGAEYIIAYQHWGVMNSVTVRNSQIKTAEYMAQCGVDLIIGSHPHVMQRVGKIHTSAGRDVTCFYSLGNLLSSMKELRENRESVIVNLILTRTESGVKSDISCIPTLCKDTSDGYTVSVLDGLLTQTEQISEDRIRDILGKEGVIRKHPKFLLQGSAVLRNIFRDSGFSYDDTALILSPLSLVSKKSNLSGKAGSQRNKIDINKNFKSFLDGSDSDYIVIDLYTAAAVSCYRYGDSFYTASGSFISSDFFNSNKDRLEKISPPFDEKTVKSALKEYAKIVLSKYDKDKIILVRLKFSNICVIENQLRNGKSRNALNKRLRLYEDYLISLLQSVVIDVSGNYFMSSKSDNMMSFEPLFYDDVRIKLNSAVKRIRKDTYFSAPEIRLQLMRVIKYYDNMTARAYQPELLDRNYVSDRMAELTSKQFVAENFEYFVYLRENEIRTYDDAKILLSAKAGAERLISAIKAAECIDGDLGDCSYDDIRIVF
;
A
#
# COMPACT_ATOMS: atom_id res chain seq x y z
N GLU A 1 28.17 -13.84 7.30
CA GLU A 1 27.67 -15.16 6.90
C GLU A 1 27.62 -16.08 8.11
N ILE A 2 26.44 -16.63 8.40
CA ILE A 2 26.25 -17.55 9.51
C ILE A 2 26.01 -18.93 8.92
N LYS A 3 26.79 -19.93 9.36
CA LYS A 3 26.53 -21.32 9.00
C LYS A 3 25.63 -21.94 10.07
N LEU A 4 24.44 -22.33 9.68
CA LEU A 4 23.49 -23.06 10.52
C LEU A 4 23.54 -24.54 10.10
N THR A 5 23.73 -25.42 11.06
CA THR A 5 23.67 -26.87 10.82
C THR A 5 22.38 -27.41 11.46
N ALA A 6 21.51 -27.99 10.66
CA ALA A 6 20.30 -28.65 11.14
C ALA A 6 20.63 -29.98 11.79
N ASP A 7 19.72 -30.54 12.58
CA ASP A 7 19.91 -31.81 13.32
C ASP A 7 20.16 -33.02 12.39
N ASP A 8 19.80 -32.90 11.11
CA ASP A 8 20.02 -33.89 10.05
C ASP A 8 21.40 -33.77 9.39
N GLY A 9 22.25 -32.83 9.88
CA GLY A 9 23.61 -32.59 9.36
C GLY A 9 23.66 -31.68 8.12
N GLN A 10 22.52 -31.20 7.62
CA GLN A 10 22.54 -30.23 6.52
C GLN A 10 23.01 -28.86 7.02
N THR A 11 23.88 -28.23 6.24
CA THR A 11 24.45 -26.93 6.57
C THR A 11 23.91 -25.88 5.63
N PHE A 12 23.33 -24.81 6.19
CA PHE A 12 22.82 -23.66 5.46
C PHE A 12 23.74 -22.46 5.76
N THR A 13 24.09 -21.72 4.71
CA THR A 13 24.78 -20.45 4.89
C THR A 13 23.74 -19.32 4.85
N VAL A 14 23.57 -18.64 5.97
CA VAL A 14 22.69 -17.48 6.06
C VAL A 14 23.57 -16.24 5.94
N LYS A 15 23.27 -15.40 4.97
CA LYS A 15 23.91 -14.09 4.82
C LYS A 15 22.99 -13.04 5.42
N ILE A 16 23.39 -12.51 6.57
CA ILE A 16 22.71 -11.36 7.17
C ILE A 16 23.34 -10.11 6.55
N VAL A 17 22.55 -9.33 5.86
CA VAL A 17 22.96 -8.01 5.38
C VAL A 17 22.33 -6.99 6.33
N VAL A 18 23.11 -6.47 7.25
CA VAL A 18 22.74 -5.38 8.13
C VAL A 18 23.05 -4.08 7.41
N GLY A 19 22.03 -3.31 7.15
CA GLY A 19 22.14 -2.05 6.43
C GLY A 19 22.09 -2.18 4.90
N ARG A 20 21.55 -1.16 4.24
CA ARG A 20 21.57 -1.03 2.78
C ARG A 20 22.94 -0.51 2.34
N ASP A 21 23.59 -1.19 1.40
CA ASP A 21 24.62 -0.54 0.57
C ASP A 21 23.90 0.44 -0.38
N MET A 22 23.63 1.65 0.13
CA MET A 22 22.94 2.71 -0.59
C MET A 22 23.72 3.22 -1.80
N SER A 23 25.04 2.88 -1.91
CA SER A 23 25.88 3.35 -3.02
C SER A 23 25.49 2.77 -4.38
N ARG A 24 24.71 1.69 -4.42
CA ARG A 24 24.27 1.00 -5.65
C ARG A 24 22.90 1.43 -6.18
N TYR A 25 22.16 2.26 -5.43
CA TYR A 25 20.82 2.67 -5.80
C TYR A 25 20.68 4.19 -5.70
N PRO A 26 19.87 4.82 -6.54
CA PRO A 26 19.56 6.23 -6.35
C PRO A 26 18.94 6.43 -4.96
N ALA A 27 19.37 7.48 -4.26
CA ALA A 27 18.81 7.82 -2.96
C ALA A 27 17.29 8.01 -3.07
N THR A 28 16.55 7.32 -2.21
CA THR A 28 15.09 7.41 -2.15
C THR A 28 14.66 7.72 -0.73
N ALA A 29 13.71 8.66 -0.56
CA ALA A 29 13.11 9.00 0.71
C ALA A 29 11.59 8.80 0.61
N ARG A 30 11.04 8.02 1.54
CA ARG A 30 9.59 7.84 1.69
C ARG A 30 9.09 8.68 2.84
N ILE A 31 8.21 9.61 2.56
CA ILE A 31 7.70 10.59 3.52
C ILE A 31 6.18 10.45 3.62
N MET A 32 5.66 10.37 4.83
CA MET A 32 4.23 10.41 5.09
C MET A 32 3.83 11.74 5.68
N LEU A 33 2.86 12.40 5.04
CA LEU A 33 2.34 13.69 5.46
C LEU A 33 0.87 13.51 5.84
N CYS A 34 0.54 13.87 7.07
CA CYS A 34 -0.76 13.66 7.67
C CYS A 34 -1.43 14.98 8.04
N GLY A 35 -2.77 14.95 8.15
CA GLY A 35 -3.59 16.06 8.63
C GLY A 35 -3.62 16.20 10.14
N ASP A 36 -4.71 16.77 10.65
CA ASP A 36 -4.86 17.20 12.04
C ASP A 36 -4.96 16.01 13.00
N ILE A 37 -4.16 16.04 14.05
CA ILE A 37 -4.23 15.15 15.21
C ILE A 37 -4.79 15.97 16.36
N MET A 38 -6.01 15.65 16.77
CA MET A 38 -6.74 16.30 17.83
C MET A 38 -7.00 15.34 18.98
N CYS A 39 -6.44 15.61 20.15
CA CYS A 39 -6.79 14.88 21.37
C CYS A 39 -7.97 15.54 22.07
N SER A 40 -9.14 15.43 21.44
CA SER A 40 -10.36 16.11 21.90
C SER A 40 -10.99 15.44 23.14
N LEU A 41 -11.97 16.11 23.73
CA LEU A 41 -12.65 15.77 24.99
C LEU A 41 -12.97 14.27 25.13
N GLU A 42 -13.56 13.64 24.12
CA GLU A 42 -13.97 12.24 24.21
C GLU A 42 -12.78 11.27 24.20
N HIS A 43 -11.68 11.62 23.51
CA HIS A 43 -10.43 10.86 23.63
C HIS A 43 -9.89 10.89 25.04
N GLN A 44 -9.83 12.10 25.62
CA GLN A 44 -9.29 12.30 26.96
C GLN A 44 -10.16 11.61 28.02
N ARG A 45 -11.49 11.68 27.93
CA ARG A 45 -12.42 10.98 28.84
C ARG A 45 -12.21 9.48 28.84
N LYS A 46 -12.07 8.88 27.67
CA LYS A 46 -11.85 7.45 27.54
C LYS A 46 -10.43 7.05 28.01
N ALA A 47 -9.42 7.84 27.71
CA ALA A 47 -8.05 7.62 28.16
C ALA A 47 -7.90 7.81 29.68
N ALA A 48 -8.66 8.73 30.29
CA ALA A 48 -8.65 8.93 31.74
C ALA A 48 -9.05 7.66 32.53
N LEU A 49 -9.89 6.81 31.95
CA LEU A 49 -10.24 5.50 32.53
C LEU A 49 -9.08 4.49 32.49
N ARG A 50 -8.00 4.80 31.77
CA ARG A 50 -6.83 3.96 31.54
C ARG A 50 -5.53 4.70 31.85
N SER A 51 -5.54 5.52 32.89
CA SER A 51 -4.37 6.29 33.32
C SER A 51 -3.78 7.19 32.23
N LEU A 52 -4.63 7.76 31.36
CA LEU A 52 -4.27 8.62 30.25
C LEU A 52 -3.38 7.91 29.20
N ASP A 53 -3.62 6.64 28.98
CA ASP A 53 -3.01 5.88 27.89
C ASP A 53 -3.77 6.11 26.57
N PHE A 54 -3.03 6.60 25.56
CA PHE A 54 -3.52 6.89 24.22
C PHE A 54 -2.98 5.92 23.14
N THR A 55 -2.32 4.84 23.54
CA THR A 55 -1.67 3.90 22.60
C THR A 55 -2.65 3.35 21.55
N ASP A 56 -3.89 3.07 21.96
CA ASP A 56 -4.92 2.52 21.06
C ASP A 56 -5.47 3.53 20.03
N ALA A 57 -5.21 4.84 20.23
CA ALA A 57 -5.73 5.87 19.34
C ALA A 57 -5.22 5.75 17.90
N PHE A 58 -4.04 5.14 17.72
CA PHE A 58 -3.43 5.00 16.40
C PHE A 58 -3.63 3.63 15.73
N GLY A 59 -4.22 2.64 16.45
CA GLY A 59 -4.67 1.36 15.88
C GLY A 59 -3.74 0.74 14.84
N THR A 60 -4.27 0.49 13.64
CA THR A 60 -3.50 -0.05 12.51
C THR A 60 -2.60 0.98 11.81
N LEU A 61 -2.67 2.25 12.20
CA LEU A 61 -1.90 3.32 11.60
C LEU A 61 -0.40 3.17 11.89
N LYS A 62 -0.04 2.61 13.04
CA LYS A 62 1.34 2.44 13.47
C LYS A 62 2.20 1.77 12.41
N ASP A 63 1.75 0.63 11.89
CA ASP A 63 2.52 -0.12 10.87
C ASP A 63 2.70 0.70 9.58
N THR A 64 1.66 1.45 9.21
CA THR A 64 1.73 2.32 8.02
C THR A 64 2.72 3.46 8.22
N VAL A 65 2.63 4.18 9.33
CA VAL A 65 3.50 5.33 9.62
C VAL A 65 4.94 4.90 9.83
N SER A 66 5.17 3.82 10.59
CA SER A 66 6.52 3.28 10.83
C SER A 66 7.20 2.74 9.56
N SER A 67 6.43 2.48 8.49
CA SER A 67 7.00 2.07 7.20
C SER A 67 7.59 3.23 6.38
N ALA A 68 7.41 4.49 6.82
CA ALA A 68 8.03 5.66 6.20
C ALA A 68 9.44 5.88 6.75
N ASP A 69 10.28 6.53 5.94
CA ASP A 69 11.58 7.02 6.42
C ASP A 69 11.39 8.29 7.26
N TYR A 70 10.31 9.05 7.02
CA TYR A 70 9.94 10.25 7.79
C TYR A 70 8.43 10.49 7.76
N ALA A 71 7.84 10.77 8.91
CA ALA A 71 6.41 11.02 9.03
C ALA A 71 6.11 12.31 9.79
N VAL A 72 5.19 13.12 9.26
CA VAL A 72 4.81 14.44 9.79
C VAL A 72 3.29 14.52 9.93
N ALA A 73 2.82 15.11 11.04
CA ALA A 73 1.40 15.41 11.27
C ALA A 73 1.20 16.78 11.90
N VAL A 74 -0.01 17.33 11.84
CA VAL A 74 -0.37 18.59 12.51
C VAL A 74 -0.90 18.27 13.90
N LEU A 75 -0.24 18.79 14.94
CA LEU A 75 -0.68 18.69 16.33
C LEU A 75 -1.58 19.88 16.66
N GLU A 76 -2.89 19.69 16.61
CA GLU A 76 -3.87 20.75 16.80
C GLU A 76 -4.43 20.75 18.24
N THR A 77 -3.52 20.87 19.19
CA THR A 77 -3.80 20.98 20.64
C THR A 77 -2.51 21.42 21.35
N THR A 78 -2.62 22.13 22.48
CA THR A 78 -1.50 22.19 23.44
C THR A 78 -1.41 20.89 24.22
N CYS A 79 -0.21 20.57 24.72
CA CYS A 79 0.05 19.41 25.58
C CYS A 79 0.79 19.92 26.83
N PHE A 80 0.05 20.48 27.78
CA PHE A 80 0.59 21.16 28.98
C PHE A 80 -0.07 20.64 30.23
N ASP A 81 0.68 19.88 31.03
CA ASP A 81 0.20 19.30 32.31
C ASP A 81 0.03 20.35 33.42
N GLY A 82 0.52 21.59 33.23
CA GLY A 82 0.36 22.72 34.15
C GLY A 82 -0.97 23.46 34.04
N ALA A 83 -1.86 23.07 33.10
CA ALA A 83 -3.18 23.66 32.93
C ALA A 83 -4.25 22.55 32.87
N PRO A 84 -5.53 22.86 33.24
CA PRO A 84 -6.61 21.88 33.17
C PRO A 84 -6.77 21.29 31.77
N PHE A 85 -6.90 19.98 31.68
CA PHE A 85 -7.20 19.28 30.44
C PHE A 85 -8.64 19.51 30.00
N GLU A 86 -8.95 19.25 28.73
CA GLU A 86 -10.27 19.52 28.21
C GLU A 86 -11.37 18.71 28.93
N TYR A 87 -11.11 17.47 29.34
CA TYR A 87 -12.08 16.64 30.08
C TYR A 87 -12.34 17.09 31.53
N GLU A 88 -11.43 17.89 32.11
CA GLU A 88 -11.55 18.42 33.46
C GLU A 88 -12.33 19.74 33.52
N LYS A 89 -12.53 20.39 32.35
CA LYS A 89 -13.18 21.69 32.30
C LYS A 89 -14.70 21.56 32.42
N ILE A 90 -15.29 22.32 33.33
CA ILE A 90 -16.73 22.58 33.35
C ILE A 90 -16.98 23.54 32.18
N ARG A 91 -17.63 23.08 31.10
CA ARG A 91 -18.01 23.95 29.99
C ARG A 91 -18.96 25.03 30.49
N THR A 92 -18.49 26.26 30.53
CA THR A 92 -19.34 27.44 30.53
C THR A 92 -19.62 27.80 29.08
N ASP A 93 -20.86 28.04 28.72
CA ASP A 93 -21.45 28.13 27.39
C ASP A 93 -20.95 29.25 26.44
N SER A 94 -19.75 29.78 26.64
CA SER A 94 -19.27 30.89 25.81
C SER A 94 -17.80 30.73 25.47
N GLY A 95 -17.49 30.25 24.28
CA GLY A 95 -16.16 30.37 23.72
C GLY A 95 -15.74 29.18 22.84
N SER A 96 -14.78 29.43 21.94
CA SER A 96 -14.07 28.43 21.19
C SER A 96 -13.48 27.37 22.13
N PRO A 97 -13.41 26.10 21.75
CA PRO A 97 -12.80 25.06 22.57
C PRO A 97 -11.35 25.45 22.87
N ASN A 98 -11.03 25.50 24.13
CA ASN A 98 -9.64 25.68 24.60
C ASN A 98 -9.05 24.27 24.70
N CYS A 99 -8.32 23.85 23.66
CA CYS A 99 -7.79 22.52 23.54
C CYS A 99 -6.48 22.37 24.32
N ASN A 100 -6.52 21.59 25.40
CA ASN A 100 -5.33 21.16 26.10
C ASN A 100 -5.39 19.67 26.41
N SER A 101 -4.31 18.97 26.17
CA SER A 101 -4.19 17.51 26.26
C SER A 101 -3.10 17.11 27.25
N PRO A 102 -3.20 15.93 27.86
CA PRO A 102 -2.12 15.36 28.63
C PRO A 102 -0.85 15.16 27.81
N SER A 103 0.32 15.39 28.38
CA SER A 103 1.61 15.25 27.70
C SER A 103 1.89 13.81 27.24
N THR A 104 1.25 12.80 27.85
CA THR A 104 1.30 11.39 27.44
C THR A 104 0.73 11.16 26.03
N PHE A 105 -0.07 12.09 25.51
CA PHE A 105 -0.55 12.04 24.14
C PHE A 105 0.61 12.15 23.13
N ILE A 106 1.63 12.99 23.42
CA ILE A 106 2.83 13.11 22.58
C ILE A 106 3.61 11.79 22.56
N ASP A 107 3.63 11.03 23.67
CA ASP A 107 4.28 9.72 23.72
C ASP A 107 3.58 8.72 22.78
N ALA A 108 2.25 8.72 22.77
CA ALA A 108 1.49 7.86 21.87
C ALA A 108 1.72 8.23 20.39
N VAL A 109 1.81 9.53 20.06
CA VAL A 109 2.16 10.00 18.71
C VAL A 109 3.56 9.54 18.33
N LYS A 110 4.54 9.68 19.21
CA LYS A 110 5.91 9.19 18.98
C LYS A 110 5.95 7.68 18.76
N ASN A 111 5.26 6.93 19.60
CA ASN A 111 5.19 5.46 19.54
C ASN A 111 4.46 4.96 18.29
N CYS A 112 3.64 5.79 17.64
CA CYS A 112 3.05 5.53 16.34
C CYS A 112 4.09 5.60 15.20
N GLY A 113 5.23 6.28 15.41
CA GLY A 113 6.31 6.37 14.41
C GLY A 113 6.48 7.76 13.80
N PHE A 114 5.80 8.80 14.28
CA PHE A 114 6.00 10.17 13.79
C PHE A 114 7.38 10.71 14.15
N ASN A 115 7.97 11.47 13.23
CA ASN A 115 9.29 12.10 13.35
C ASN A 115 9.20 13.61 13.60
N ALA A 116 8.13 14.26 13.16
CA ALA A 116 7.92 15.69 13.33
C ALA A 116 6.45 16.04 13.52
N LEU A 117 6.19 17.13 14.24
CA LEU A 117 4.87 17.69 14.46
C LEU A 117 4.83 19.16 14.05
N VAL A 118 3.80 19.50 13.28
CA VAL A 118 3.48 20.89 12.93
C VAL A 118 2.62 21.49 14.03
N THR A 119 3.08 22.58 14.63
CA THR A 119 2.39 23.30 15.70
C THR A 119 1.86 24.67 15.28
N ALA A 120 2.11 25.11 14.06
CA ALA A 120 1.55 26.34 13.48
C ALA A 120 0.06 26.18 13.16
N ASN A 121 -0.82 26.36 14.15
CA ASN A 121 -2.28 26.28 14.06
C ASN A 121 -2.97 27.22 15.03
N ASN A 122 -4.30 27.34 14.97
CA ASN A 122 -5.07 28.28 15.81
C ASN A 122 -5.26 27.82 17.27
N HIS A 123 -4.85 26.59 17.63
CA HIS A 123 -4.90 26.04 18.99
C HIS A 123 -3.55 25.98 19.69
N ASN A 124 -2.49 26.51 19.07
CA ASN A 124 -1.14 26.45 19.64
C ASN A 124 -0.94 27.31 20.90
N CYS A 125 -1.82 28.28 21.14
CA CYS A 125 -1.80 29.19 22.31
C CYS A 125 -3.01 29.01 23.24
N ASP A 126 -3.73 27.90 23.19
CA ASP A 126 -4.94 27.64 23.97
C ASP A 126 -4.65 27.65 25.50
N THR A 127 -3.43 27.34 25.89
CA THR A 127 -2.94 27.46 27.28
C THR A 127 -1.90 28.58 27.47
N GLY A 128 -1.94 29.56 26.57
CA GLY A 128 -0.99 30.68 26.55
C GLY A 128 0.40 30.33 26.03
N LEU A 129 1.30 31.31 26.12
CA LEU A 129 2.67 31.14 25.65
C LEU A 129 3.43 30.07 26.44
N GLU A 130 3.17 29.96 27.76
CA GLU A 130 3.76 28.93 28.61
C GLU A 130 3.40 27.51 28.12
N GLY A 131 2.12 27.31 27.79
CA GLY A 131 1.67 26.02 27.25
C GLY A 131 2.23 25.69 25.85
N LEU A 132 2.42 26.71 25.00
CA LEU A 132 3.12 26.53 23.73
C LEU A 132 4.57 26.06 23.95
N HIS A 133 5.31 26.76 24.84
CA HIS A 133 6.69 26.37 25.19
C HIS A 133 6.75 24.95 25.75
N ALA A 134 5.85 24.61 26.69
CA ALA A 134 5.80 23.28 27.30
C ALA A 134 5.52 22.20 26.23
N THR A 135 4.58 22.44 25.32
CA THR A 135 4.24 21.55 24.20
C THR A 135 5.44 21.30 23.30
N VAL A 136 6.10 22.37 22.84
CA VAL A 136 7.27 22.26 21.96
C VAL A 136 8.43 21.57 22.67
N GLN A 137 8.67 21.89 23.94
CA GLN A 137 9.70 21.21 24.73
C GLN A 137 9.40 19.72 24.89
N ARG A 138 8.13 19.34 25.07
CA ARG A 138 7.72 17.94 25.15
C ARG A 138 7.94 17.20 23.85
N ILE A 139 7.63 17.82 22.69
CA ILE A 139 7.90 17.30 21.36
C ILE A 139 9.41 17.02 21.19
N ARG A 140 10.25 18.03 21.47
CA ARG A 140 11.71 17.90 21.36
C ARG A 140 12.27 16.82 22.29
N ASN A 141 11.79 16.74 23.54
CA ASN A 141 12.22 15.73 24.51
C ASN A 141 11.83 14.30 24.11
N SER A 142 10.79 14.13 23.29
CA SER A 142 10.41 12.83 22.75
C SER A 142 11.25 12.42 21.53
N GLY A 143 12.19 13.27 21.10
CA GLY A 143 13.01 13.05 19.90
C GLY A 143 12.28 13.31 18.58
N MET A 144 11.18 14.06 18.60
CA MET A 144 10.51 14.57 17.39
C MET A 144 10.92 16.03 17.12
N ALA A 145 10.89 16.42 15.84
CA ALA A 145 11.05 17.82 15.47
C ALA A 145 9.74 18.59 15.67
N ASN A 146 9.83 19.84 16.10
CA ASN A 146 8.77 20.82 16.02
C ASN A 146 8.88 21.59 14.71
N ILE A 147 7.77 22.01 14.09
CA ILE A 147 7.75 22.81 12.87
C ILE A 147 6.71 23.92 12.99
N GLY A 148 7.15 25.17 12.77
CA GLY A 148 6.29 26.32 12.54
C GLY A 148 6.05 27.23 13.72
N THR A 149 6.57 26.94 14.93
CA THR A 149 6.41 27.84 16.09
C THR A 149 7.70 28.00 16.88
N LEU A 150 7.80 29.04 17.65
CA LEU A 150 8.98 29.45 18.42
C LEU A 150 10.20 29.62 17.46
N ASP A 151 11.35 29.05 17.82
CA ASP A 151 12.57 29.10 17.04
C ASP A 151 12.60 28.09 15.88
N ASP A 152 11.58 27.24 15.76
CA ASP A 152 11.48 26.17 14.75
C ASP A 152 10.52 26.55 13.60
N GLU A 153 10.61 27.76 13.06
CA GLU A 153 9.76 28.21 11.94
C GLU A 153 9.96 27.33 10.70
N THR A 154 11.18 26.81 10.53
CA THR A 154 11.55 25.86 9.46
C THR A 154 12.26 24.65 10.06
N HIS A 155 12.29 23.56 9.28
CA HIS A 155 13.04 22.36 9.65
C HIS A 155 13.63 21.69 8.40
N ILE A 156 14.87 21.23 8.46
CA ILE A 156 15.49 20.37 7.44
C ILE A 156 15.76 19.00 8.00
N ALA A 157 15.22 17.99 7.32
CA ALA A 157 15.51 16.59 7.60
C ALA A 157 16.39 16.01 6.48
N ASP A 158 17.49 15.38 6.84
CA ASP A 158 18.25 14.54 5.91
C ASP A 158 17.62 13.13 5.92
N ILE A 159 16.92 12.79 4.86
CA ILE A 159 16.18 11.54 4.73
C ILE A 159 16.85 10.68 3.66
N ASN A 160 17.60 9.67 4.08
CA ASN A 160 18.37 8.80 3.20
C ASN A 160 19.29 9.58 2.23
N GLY A 161 19.88 10.68 2.69
CA GLY A 161 20.76 11.56 1.94
C GLY A 161 20.04 12.61 1.10
N ILE A 162 18.71 12.72 1.12
CA ILE A 162 17.94 13.79 0.48
C ILE A 162 17.55 14.83 1.54
N LYS A 163 17.97 16.07 1.38
CA LYS A 163 17.61 17.17 2.28
C LYS A 163 16.22 17.69 1.96
N VAL A 164 15.26 17.44 2.86
CA VAL A 164 13.88 17.88 2.73
C VAL A 164 13.62 19.03 3.70
N GLY A 165 13.22 20.18 3.16
CA GLY A 165 12.85 21.36 3.94
C GLY A 165 11.37 21.37 4.25
N PHE A 166 11.03 21.73 5.48
CA PHE A 166 9.66 21.93 5.95
C PHE A 166 9.48 23.34 6.46
N VAL A 167 8.39 23.98 6.08
CA VAL A 167 7.93 25.26 6.60
C VAL A 167 6.45 25.16 6.93
N ALA A 168 6.04 25.67 8.09
CA ALA A 168 4.63 25.61 8.50
C ALA A 168 4.16 26.97 9.00
N VAL A 169 2.97 27.38 8.53
CA VAL A 169 2.37 28.66 8.86
C VAL A 169 0.86 28.58 9.04
N ASN A 170 0.27 29.55 9.73
CA ASN A 170 -1.13 29.58 10.15
C ASN A 170 -1.80 30.92 9.76
N SER A 171 -2.96 30.82 9.10
CA SER A 171 -3.79 31.99 8.74
C SER A 171 -5.04 32.16 9.61
N ILE A 172 -5.24 31.30 10.60
CA ILE A 172 -6.44 31.27 11.46
C ILE A 172 -6.08 31.81 12.85
N SER A 173 -6.99 32.57 13.46
CA SER A 173 -6.85 33.14 14.79
C SER A 173 -8.07 32.83 15.63
N ASN A 174 -7.85 32.29 16.84
CA ASN A 174 -8.86 32.17 17.88
C ASN A 174 -8.86 33.40 18.82
N GLY A 175 -7.95 34.36 18.57
CA GLY A 175 -7.87 35.60 19.33
C GLY A 175 -7.16 35.46 20.71
N LEU A 176 -6.61 34.28 21.02
CA LEU A 176 -5.87 34.03 22.26
C LEU A 176 -4.41 34.49 22.16
N GLU A 177 -3.90 34.63 20.97
CA GLU A 177 -2.54 35.01 20.63
C GLU A 177 -2.30 36.52 20.62
N LYS A 178 -3.26 37.34 21.06
CA LYS A 178 -3.10 38.79 21.14
C LYS A 178 -1.87 39.12 21.97
N ASN A 179 -1.00 39.97 21.44
CA ASN A 179 0.28 40.40 22.01
C ASN A 179 1.42 39.37 21.96
N ILE A 180 1.27 38.26 21.23
CA ILE A 180 2.37 37.36 20.92
C ILE A 180 2.90 37.71 19.54
N PRO A 181 4.22 37.85 19.35
CA PRO A 181 4.80 38.10 18.00
C PRO A 181 4.39 37.04 16.99
N SER A 182 4.15 37.46 15.74
CA SER A 182 3.63 36.61 14.65
C SER A 182 4.53 35.41 14.36
N GLU A 183 5.83 35.59 14.39
CA GLU A 183 6.85 34.57 14.17
C GLU A 183 6.82 33.47 15.22
N ILE A 184 6.52 33.80 16.50
CA ILE A 184 6.46 32.83 17.59
C ILE A 184 5.33 31.84 17.41
N ILE A 185 4.20 32.27 16.84
CA ILE A 185 2.99 31.45 16.65
C ILE A 185 2.86 30.92 15.23
N GLY A 186 3.84 31.13 14.39
CA GLY A 186 3.83 30.69 12.99
C GLY A 186 2.76 31.36 12.13
N LYS A 187 2.44 32.64 12.40
CA LYS A 187 1.41 33.35 11.63
C LYS A 187 1.86 33.60 10.21
N TYR A 188 0.98 33.31 9.24
CA TYR A 188 1.26 33.56 7.84
C TYR A 188 1.33 35.04 7.50
N GLU A 189 2.52 35.47 7.10
CA GLU A 189 2.81 36.79 6.49
C GLU A 189 3.56 36.55 5.19
N PRO A 190 3.07 37.00 4.02
CA PRO A 190 3.61 36.61 2.73
C PRO A 190 5.11 36.83 2.56
N GLU A 191 5.60 38.00 2.96
CA GLU A 191 7.01 38.35 2.81
C GLU A 191 7.91 37.55 3.76
N HIS A 192 7.48 37.33 5.00
CA HIS A 192 8.19 36.48 5.93
C HIS A 192 8.23 35.04 5.45
N PHE A 193 7.11 34.49 4.95
CA PHE A 193 7.07 33.16 4.35
C PHE A 193 8.07 33.01 3.20
N ARG A 194 8.20 34.02 2.33
CA ARG A 194 9.21 34.02 1.26
C ARG A 194 10.62 33.91 1.81
N GLN A 195 10.94 34.65 2.86
CA GLN A 195 12.24 34.59 3.53
C GLN A 195 12.51 33.20 4.13
N LEU A 196 11.54 32.58 4.77
CA LEU A 196 11.66 31.22 5.30
C LEU A 196 11.98 30.19 4.20
N VAL A 197 11.31 30.28 3.04
CA VAL A 197 11.59 29.41 1.91
C VAL A 197 12.99 29.67 1.35
N GLU A 198 13.44 30.91 1.29
CA GLU A 198 14.81 31.27 0.87
C GLU A 198 15.86 30.71 1.85
N THR A 199 15.59 30.79 3.14
CA THR A 199 16.45 30.17 4.18
C THR A 199 16.61 28.67 3.93
N LEU A 200 15.51 27.94 3.74
CA LEU A 200 15.57 26.52 3.43
C LEU A 200 16.40 26.18 2.19
N LYS A 201 16.26 26.98 1.14
CA LYS A 201 17.07 26.83 -0.10
C LYS A 201 18.55 27.06 0.16
N ASN A 202 18.88 28.11 0.91
CA ASN A 202 20.27 28.48 1.24
C ASN A 202 20.94 27.41 2.13
N GLU A 203 20.17 26.73 2.98
CA GLU A 203 20.62 25.62 3.79
C GLU A 203 20.70 24.29 3.03
N GLY A 204 20.31 24.31 1.75
CA GLY A 204 20.48 23.21 0.81
C GLY A 204 19.31 22.23 0.76
N ALA A 205 18.09 22.66 1.11
CA ALA A 205 16.89 21.85 0.87
C ALA A 205 16.73 21.54 -0.63
N GLU A 206 16.58 20.27 -0.96
CA GLU A 206 16.42 19.79 -2.33
C GLU A 206 14.94 19.63 -2.73
N TYR A 207 14.07 19.55 -1.72
CA TYR A 207 12.62 19.51 -1.86
C TYR A 207 11.97 20.22 -0.68
N ILE A 208 11.02 21.12 -0.92
CA ILE A 208 10.42 21.96 0.14
C ILE A 208 8.93 21.66 0.23
N ILE A 209 8.49 21.31 1.45
CA ILE A 209 7.10 21.02 1.79
C ILE A 209 6.57 22.13 2.69
N ALA A 210 5.48 22.78 2.29
CA ALA A 210 4.80 23.77 3.11
C ALA A 210 3.53 23.21 3.74
N TYR A 211 3.37 23.36 5.04
CA TYR A 211 2.12 23.18 5.75
C TYR A 211 1.43 24.51 5.95
N GLN A 212 0.14 24.58 5.63
CA GLN A 212 -0.66 25.79 5.78
C GLN A 212 -1.98 25.50 6.50
N HIS A 213 -2.14 26.10 7.67
CA HIS A 213 -3.37 26.02 8.45
C HIS A 213 -4.32 27.13 8.06
N TRP A 214 -5.42 26.83 7.33
CA TRP A 214 -6.26 27.82 6.67
C TRP A 214 -7.70 27.35 6.41
N GLY A 215 -8.51 28.24 5.84
CA GLY A 215 -9.82 27.94 5.31
C GLY A 215 -10.94 28.16 6.32
N VAL A 216 -12.02 27.38 6.21
CA VAL A 216 -13.20 27.49 7.07
C VAL A 216 -13.55 26.11 7.60
N MET A 217 -13.68 26.00 8.90
CA MET A 217 -14.07 24.76 9.59
C MET A 217 -15.31 24.14 8.96
N ASN A 218 -15.30 22.81 8.79
CA ASN A 218 -16.38 22.00 8.22
C ASN A 218 -16.76 22.35 6.77
N SER A 219 -15.90 23.10 6.03
CA SER A 219 -16.17 23.47 4.64
C SER A 219 -15.35 22.60 3.67
N VAL A 220 -16.02 21.81 2.84
CA VAL A 220 -15.41 21.08 1.72
C VAL A 220 -15.04 22.00 0.54
N THR A 221 -15.52 23.25 0.56
CA THR A 221 -15.28 24.22 -0.50
C THR A 221 -13.99 25.01 -0.25
N VAL A 222 -13.06 24.95 -1.19
CA VAL A 222 -11.86 25.76 -1.16
C VAL A 222 -12.19 27.24 -1.43
N ARG A 223 -11.73 28.13 -0.57
CA ARG A 223 -11.91 29.57 -0.69
C ARG A 223 -10.88 30.22 -1.63
N ASN A 224 -11.26 31.32 -2.27
CA ASN A 224 -10.34 32.09 -3.13
C ASN A 224 -9.09 32.56 -2.39
N SER A 225 -9.19 32.85 -1.07
CA SER A 225 -8.02 33.18 -0.25
C SER A 225 -7.02 32.01 -0.19
N GLN A 226 -7.50 30.78 0.01
CA GLN A 226 -6.65 29.59 0.01
C GLN A 226 -5.95 29.42 -1.35
N ILE A 227 -6.68 29.62 -2.47
CA ILE A 227 -6.12 29.51 -3.82
C ILE A 227 -5.00 30.53 -4.02
N LYS A 228 -5.25 31.81 -3.72
CA LYS A 228 -4.25 32.88 -3.86
C LYS A 228 -3.01 32.66 -2.98
N THR A 229 -3.21 32.21 -1.75
CA THR A 229 -2.10 31.89 -0.85
C THR A 229 -1.28 30.71 -1.39
N ALA A 230 -1.93 29.65 -1.89
CA ALA A 230 -1.25 28.51 -2.49
C ALA A 230 -0.45 28.91 -3.74
N GLU A 231 -1.02 29.75 -4.59
CA GLU A 231 -0.33 30.31 -5.77
C GLU A 231 0.92 31.09 -5.37
N TYR A 232 0.82 31.96 -4.35
CA TYR A 232 1.97 32.71 -3.84
C TYR A 232 3.04 31.79 -3.26
N MET A 233 2.67 30.81 -2.43
CA MET A 233 3.61 29.82 -1.88
C MET A 233 4.35 29.05 -2.97
N ALA A 234 3.62 28.59 -4.01
CA ALA A 234 4.22 27.92 -5.16
C ALA A 234 5.23 28.81 -5.89
N GLN A 235 4.93 30.10 -6.07
CA GLN A 235 5.85 31.07 -6.67
C GLN A 235 7.11 31.30 -5.81
N CYS A 236 7.01 31.23 -4.46
CA CYS A 236 8.17 31.30 -3.57
C CYS A 236 9.13 30.12 -3.73
N GLY A 237 8.66 29.00 -4.29
CA GLY A 237 9.52 27.88 -4.63
C GLY A 237 9.31 26.63 -3.77
N VAL A 238 8.17 26.48 -3.09
CA VAL A 238 7.74 25.22 -2.50
C VAL A 238 7.42 24.19 -3.59
N ASP A 239 7.58 22.91 -3.28
CA ASP A 239 7.36 21.79 -4.21
C ASP A 239 6.06 21.05 -3.91
N LEU A 240 5.57 21.11 -2.66
CA LEU A 240 4.33 20.48 -2.22
C LEU A 240 3.67 21.32 -1.11
N ILE A 241 2.35 21.54 -1.21
CA ILE A 241 1.58 22.27 -0.20
C ILE A 241 0.58 21.33 0.46
N ILE A 242 0.57 21.31 1.78
CA ILE A 242 -0.32 20.51 2.65
C ILE A 242 -1.17 21.46 3.48
N GLY A 243 -2.47 21.46 3.23
CA GLY A 243 -3.45 22.24 3.99
C GLY A 243 -4.07 21.48 5.14
N SER A 244 -4.46 22.23 6.19
CA SER A 244 -5.14 21.75 7.40
C SER A 244 -6.12 22.81 7.94
N HIS A 245 -6.85 22.57 9.03
CA HIS A 245 -7.90 23.37 9.66
C HIS A 245 -9.35 23.09 9.22
N PRO A 246 -9.73 22.87 7.97
CA PRO A 246 -11.14 22.65 7.66
C PRO A 246 -11.77 21.44 8.36
N HIS A 247 -10.97 20.54 8.94
CA HIS A 247 -11.40 19.29 9.60
C HIS A 247 -12.19 18.34 8.70
N VAL A 248 -12.24 18.63 7.43
CA VAL A 248 -12.78 17.80 6.36
C VAL A 248 -11.83 17.85 5.17
N MET A 249 -11.80 16.79 4.40
CA MET A 249 -10.99 16.80 3.18
C MET A 249 -11.50 17.84 2.18
N GLN A 250 -10.56 18.53 1.56
CA GLN A 250 -10.79 19.41 0.40
C GLN A 250 -10.09 18.86 -0.83
N ARG A 251 -10.44 19.38 -2.01
CA ARG A 251 -9.87 18.95 -3.28
C ARG A 251 -8.34 19.07 -3.32
N VAL A 252 -7.72 18.33 -4.21
CA VAL A 252 -6.30 18.50 -4.58
C VAL A 252 -6.22 19.37 -5.81
N GLY A 253 -5.35 20.38 -5.79
CA GLY A 253 -5.12 21.28 -6.93
C GLY A 253 -3.71 21.13 -7.49
N LYS A 254 -3.52 21.53 -8.74
CA LYS A 254 -2.24 21.65 -9.41
C LYS A 254 -2.01 23.12 -9.77
N ILE A 255 -0.91 23.68 -9.33
CA ILE A 255 -0.56 25.08 -9.51
C ILE A 255 0.59 25.18 -10.50
N HIS A 256 0.36 25.86 -11.61
CA HIS A 256 1.40 26.14 -12.59
C HIS A 256 2.12 27.43 -12.23
N THR A 257 3.40 27.37 -11.96
CA THR A 257 4.20 28.55 -11.63
C THR A 257 4.71 29.25 -12.89
N SER A 258 5.02 30.53 -12.76
CA SER A 258 5.64 31.31 -13.83
C SER A 258 7.01 30.75 -14.30
N ALA A 259 7.68 29.97 -13.45
CA ALA A 259 8.91 29.25 -13.77
C ALA A 259 8.68 27.91 -14.50
N GLY A 260 7.44 27.60 -14.89
CA GLY A 260 7.08 26.37 -15.59
C GLY A 260 7.06 25.11 -14.72
N ARG A 261 7.04 25.25 -13.38
CA ARG A 261 6.92 24.12 -12.45
C ARG A 261 5.46 23.86 -12.10
N ASP A 262 5.14 22.60 -11.86
CA ASP A 262 3.85 22.15 -11.32
C ASP A 262 3.98 21.87 -9.84
N VAL A 263 3.18 22.51 -9.01
CA VAL A 263 3.13 22.30 -7.56
C VAL A 263 1.79 21.67 -7.19
N THR A 264 1.82 20.54 -6.52
CA THR A 264 0.60 19.91 -6.00
C THR A 264 0.21 20.55 -4.68
N CYS A 265 -1.06 20.88 -4.52
CA CYS A 265 -1.65 21.44 -3.30
C CYS A 265 -2.80 20.58 -2.82
N PHE A 266 -2.66 19.95 -1.68
CA PHE A 266 -3.77 19.38 -0.91
C PHE A 266 -4.37 20.49 -0.05
N TYR A 267 -5.54 21.00 -0.40
CA TYR A 267 -6.13 22.13 0.33
C TYR A 267 -6.57 21.79 1.75
N SER A 268 -6.91 20.54 2.03
CA SER A 268 -7.05 19.97 3.37
C SER A 268 -6.98 18.46 3.32
N LEU A 269 -6.19 17.86 4.22
CA LEU A 269 -6.14 16.41 4.39
C LEU A 269 -7.26 15.87 5.30
N GLY A 270 -8.00 16.74 5.99
CA GLY A 270 -8.96 16.36 7.04
C GLY A 270 -8.27 15.93 8.34
N ASN A 271 -9.05 15.39 9.26
CA ASN A 271 -8.56 14.95 10.56
C ASN A 271 -8.01 13.52 10.49
N LEU A 272 -6.74 13.34 10.79
CA LEU A 272 -6.19 12.00 10.97
C LEU A 272 -6.78 11.35 12.23
N LEU A 273 -6.81 12.08 13.35
CA LEU A 273 -7.38 11.65 14.62
C LEU A 273 -8.27 12.75 15.19
N SER A 274 -9.56 12.47 15.38
CA SER A 274 -10.51 13.43 15.96
C SER A 274 -11.75 12.73 16.49
N SER A 275 -12.35 13.27 17.55
CA SER A 275 -13.66 12.87 18.05
C SER A 275 -14.80 13.78 17.59
N MET A 276 -14.56 14.67 16.62
CA MET A 276 -15.59 15.53 16.05
C MET A 276 -16.71 14.70 15.41
N LYS A 277 -17.97 15.13 15.63
CA LYS A 277 -19.19 14.40 15.20
C LYS A 277 -20.17 15.26 14.40
N GLU A 278 -19.82 16.53 14.17
CA GLU A 278 -20.69 17.49 13.49
C GLU A 278 -21.00 17.04 12.07
N LEU A 279 -19.97 16.53 11.39
CA LEU A 279 -20.09 15.92 10.07
C LEU A 279 -19.45 14.54 10.11
N ARG A 280 -19.97 13.62 9.28
CA ARG A 280 -19.32 12.31 9.09
C ARG A 280 -17.91 12.48 8.53
N GLU A 281 -17.73 13.45 7.65
CA GLU A 281 -16.51 13.81 6.96
C GLU A 281 -15.39 14.25 7.93
N ASN A 282 -15.72 14.69 9.16
CA ASN A 282 -14.72 15.06 10.16
C ASN A 282 -13.84 13.88 10.63
N ARG A 283 -14.21 12.67 10.30
CA ARG A 283 -13.48 11.45 10.65
C ARG A 283 -12.75 10.83 9.45
N GLU A 284 -12.87 11.44 8.28
CA GLU A 284 -12.24 10.98 7.05
C GLU A 284 -10.98 11.80 6.75
N SER A 285 -9.91 11.11 6.42
CA SER A 285 -8.63 11.76 6.11
C SER A 285 -7.85 10.96 5.09
N VAL A 286 -6.73 11.52 4.68
CA VAL A 286 -5.79 10.88 3.79
C VAL A 286 -4.36 11.12 4.26
N ILE A 287 -3.53 10.09 4.17
CA ILE A 287 -2.08 10.22 4.30
C ILE A 287 -1.50 10.42 2.91
N VAL A 288 -0.75 11.48 2.72
CA VAL A 288 0.03 11.68 1.49
C VAL A 288 1.33 10.88 1.62
N ASN A 289 1.48 9.87 0.80
CA ASN A 289 2.70 9.07 0.70
C ASN A 289 3.55 9.61 -0.44
N LEU A 290 4.57 10.37 -0.09
CA LEU A 290 5.51 11.02 -1.01
C LEU A 290 6.78 10.18 -1.10
N ILE A 291 7.16 9.82 -2.31
CA ILE A 291 8.44 9.14 -2.59
C ILE A 291 9.32 10.11 -3.37
N LEU A 292 10.43 10.49 -2.79
CA LEU A 292 11.47 11.27 -3.44
C LEU A 292 12.56 10.34 -3.95
N THR A 293 13.03 10.58 -5.17
CA THR A 293 14.13 9.83 -5.78
C THR A 293 15.13 10.82 -6.37
N ARG A 294 16.39 10.74 -5.92
CA ARG A 294 17.47 11.55 -6.50
C ARG A 294 17.82 11.01 -7.88
N THR A 295 17.85 11.88 -8.86
CA THR A 295 18.27 11.58 -10.24
C THR A 295 19.39 12.52 -10.66
N GLU A 296 20.00 12.29 -11.80
CA GLU A 296 21.03 13.18 -12.35
C GLU A 296 20.50 14.62 -12.59
N SER A 297 19.20 14.78 -12.81
CA SER A 297 18.54 16.07 -13.06
C SER A 297 17.92 16.72 -11.80
N GLY A 298 18.17 16.19 -10.62
CA GLY A 298 17.59 16.64 -9.34
C GLY A 298 16.67 15.62 -8.69
N VAL A 299 15.87 16.06 -7.72
CA VAL A 299 14.94 15.18 -6.98
C VAL A 299 13.61 15.10 -7.72
N LYS A 300 13.17 13.88 -8.02
CA LYS A 300 11.83 13.59 -8.55
C LYS A 300 10.91 13.15 -7.42
N SER A 301 9.66 13.60 -7.47
CA SER A 301 8.61 13.22 -6.53
C SER A 301 7.56 12.31 -7.20
N ASP A 302 7.07 11.34 -6.43
CA ASP A 302 5.92 10.52 -6.79
C ASP A 302 4.96 10.52 -5.59
N ILE A 303 3.70 10.88 -5.83
CA ILE A 303 2.70 11.09 -4.79
C ILE A 303 1.60 10.05 -4.94
N SER A 304 1.33 9.33 -3.85
CA SER A 304 0.17 8.47 -3.70
C SER A 304 -0.55 8.78 -2.39
N CYS A 305 -1.78 8.30 -2.25
CA CYS A 305 -2.64 8.64 -1.14
C CYS A 305 -3.20 7.40 -0.47
N ILE A 306 -3.18 7.36 0.85
CA ILE A 306 -3.69 6.27 1.69
C ILE A 306 -4.90 6.80 2.46
N PRO A 307 -6.13 6.39 2.11
CA PRO A 307 -7.34 6.78 2.83
C PRO A 307 -7.34 6.25 4.27
N THR A 308 -7.81 7.07 5.21
CA THR A 308 -7.96 6.71 6.62
C THR A 308 -9.33 7.10 7.16
N LEU A 309 -9.75 6.39 8.21
CA LEU A 309 -10.99 6.66 8.93
C LEU A 309 -10.75 6.60 10.44
N CYS A 310 -11.08 7.67 11.14
CA CYS A 310 -11.12 7.68 12.60
C CYS A 310 -12.43 7.05 13.06
N LYS A 311 -12.36 5.94 13.80
CA LYS A 311 -13.52 5.17 14.29
C LYS A 311 -13.76 5.42 15.75
N ASP A 312 -15.02 5.53 16.13
CA ASP A 312 -15.47 5.49 17.53
C ASP A 312 -15.65 4.02 17.92
N THR A 313 -14.93 3.57 18.93
CA THR A 313 -14.96 2.20 19.45
C THR A 313 -15.32 2.20 20.94
N SER A 314 -15.62 1.02 21.52
CA SER A 314 -15.84 0.88 22.97
C SER A 314 -14.68 1.43 23.80
N ASP A 315 -13.45 1.28 23.30
CA ASP A 315 -12.22 1.57 24.05
C ASP A 315 -11.66 2.97 23.74
N GLY A 316 -12.16 3.65 22.73
CA GLY A 316 -11.74 4.99 22.34
C GLY A 316 -11.94 5.25 20.86
N TYR A 317 -11.36 6.35 20.41
CA TYR A 317 -11.26 6.67 19.00
C TYR A 317 -9.96 6.07 18.47
N THR A 318 -10.03 5.40 17.33
CA THR A 318 -8.86 4.78 16.70
C THR A 318 -8.82 5.06 15.22
N VAL A 319 -7.61 5.26 14.68
CA VAL A 319 -7.41 5.46 13.24
C VAL A 319 -7.24 4.12 12.56
N SER A 320 -8.00 3.90 11.51
CA SER A 320 -7.85 2.73 10.61
C SER A 320 -7.46 3.18 9.22
N VAL A 321 -6.48 2.50 8.65
CA VAL A 321 -6.19 2.62 7.22
C VAL A 321 -7.29 1.90 6.44
N LEU A 322 -7.84 2.57 5.43
CA LEU A 322 -8.90 2.00 4.58
C LEU A 322 -8.25 1.23 3.43
N ASP A 323 -7.82 0.01 3.71
CA ASP A 323 -7.27 -0.90 2.73
C ASP A 323 -7.69 -2.36 3.01
N GLY A 324 -7.58 -3.21 2.00
CA GLY A 324 -8.00 -4.61 2.11
C GLY A 324 -9.51 -4.80 2.11
N LEU A 325 -10.01 -5.67 3.00
CA LEU A 325 -11.45 -5.95 3.12
C LEU A 325 -12.11 -4.90 4.03
N LEU A 326 -12.89 -4.05 3.43
CA LEU A 326 -13.61 -2.99 4.13
C LEU A 326 -15.05 -3.43 4.46
N THR A 327 -15.57 -2.95 5.58
CA THR A 327 -17.01 -2.97 5.85
C THR A 327 -17.72 -2.02 4.90
N GLN A 328 -19.05 -2.16 4.74
CA GLN A 328 -19.83 -1.27 3.89
C GLN A 328 -19.66 0.22 4.26
N THR A 329 -19.57 0.52 5.54
CA THR A 329 -19.37 1.89 6.02
C THR A 329 -17.98 2.42 5.65
N GLU A 330 -16.94 1.60 5.78
CA GLU A 330 -15.57 1.95 5.39
C GLU A 330 -15.45 2.14 3.89
N GLN A 331 -16.11 1.29 3.09
CA GLN A 331 -16.11 1.41 1.63
C GLN A 331 -16.73 2.74 1.18
N ILE A 332 -17.84 3.17 1.79
CA ILE A 332 -18.47 4.47 1.48
C ILE A 332 -17.51 5.63 1.78
N SER A 333 -16.75 5.55 2.88
CA SER A 333 -15.76 6.57 3.23
C SER A 333 -14.57 6.53 2.27
N GLU A 334 -14.05 5.35 1.95
CA GLU A 334 -12.95 5.18 1.01
C GLU A 334 -13.32 5.72 -0.38
N ASP A 335 -14.49 5.38 -0.90
CA ASP A 335 -14.98 5.87 -2.19
C ASP A 335 -15.09 7.40 -2.22
N ARG A 336 -15.62 8.02 -1.15
CA ARG A 336 -15.72 9.48 -1.05
C ARG A 336 -14.36 10.16 -1.02
N ILE A 337 -13.42 9.63 -0.23
CA ILE A 337 -12.05 10.14 -0.16
C ILE A 337 -11.43 10.10 -1.55
N ARG A 338 -11.54 8.99 -2.25
CA ARG A 338 -10.99 8.85 -3.60
C ARG A 338 -11.66 9.74 -4.63
N ASP A 339 -12.97 9.99 -4.48
CA ASP A 339 -13.68 10.96 -5.33
C ASP A 339 -13.12 12.37 -5.16
N ILE A 340 -12.85 12.78 -3.93
CA ILE A 340 -12.25 14.09 -3.63
C ILE A 340 -10.84 14.18 -4.24
N LEU A 341 -10.03 13.15 -4.07
CA LEU A 341 -8.66 13.10 -4.60
C LEU A 341 -8.61 13.13 -6.13
N GLY A 342 -9.55 12.45 -6.79
CA GLY A 342 -9.61 12.35 -8.24
C GLY A 342 -10.31 13.52 -8.95
N LYS A 343 -11.01 14.40 -8.23
CA LYS A 343 -11.92 15.41 -8.81
C LYS A 343 -11.25 16.36 -9.80
N GLU A 344 -10.01 16.76 -9.54
CA GLU A 344 -9.25 17.67 -10.41
C GLU A 344 -8.28 16.92 -11.33
N GLY A 345 -8.31 15.58 -11.34
CA GLY A 345 -7.41 14.76 -12.14
C GLY A 345 -5.92 14.82 -11.73
N VAL A 346 -5.59 15.45 -10.61
CA VAL A 346 -4.21 15.57 -10.11
C VAL A 346 -3.76 14.25 -9.48
N ILE A 347 -4.63 13.65 -8.68
CA ILE A 347 -4.43 12.31 -8.10
C ILE A 347 -5.53 11.42 -8.67
N ARG A 348 -5.16 10.31 -9.28
CA ARG A 348 -6.17 9.37 -9.78
C ARG A 348 -6.92 8.73 -8.62
N LYS A 349 -8.23 8.58 -8.81
CA LYS A 349 -9.14 7.93 -7.85
C LYS A 349 -8.64 6.53 -7.48
N HIS A 350 -8.31 5.75 -8.51
CA HIS A 350 -7.73 4.41 -8.42
C HIS A 350 -6.71 4.24 -9.56
N PRO A 351 -5.66 3.47 -9.37
CA PRO A 351 -4.84 3.05 -10.49
C PRO A 351 -5.69 2.20 -11.44
N LYS A 352 -5.47 2.38 -12.74
CA LYS A 352 -6.13 1.62 -13.79
C LYS A 352 -5.22 0.50 -14.26
N PHE A 353 -5.78 -0.70 -14.36
CA PHE A 353 -5.06 -1.90 -14.73
C PHE A 353 -5.47 -2.42 -16.10
N LEU A 354 -4.52 -2.85 -16.89
CA LEU A 354 -4.77 -3.67 -18.06
C LEU A 354 -4.59 -5.15 -17.68
N LEU A 355 -5.58 -5.98 -17.95
CA LEU A 355 -5.54 -7.41 -17.66
C LEU A 355 -5.20 -8.21 -18.92
N GLN A 356 -4.15 -9.02 -18.86
CA GLN A 356 -3.75 -9.91 -19.94
C GLN A 356 -3.42 -11.31 -19.39
N GLY A 357 -4.24 -12.29 -19.72
CA GLY A 357 -4.13 -13.65 -19.21
C GLY A 357 -5.46 -14.37 -19.18
N SER A 358 -5.75 -15.07 -18.09
CA SER A 358 -6.96 -15.87 -17.92
C SER A 358 -8.12 -15.10 -17.28
N ALA A 359 -9.30 -15.72 -17.26
CA ALA A 359 -10.46 -15.20 -16.55
C ALA A 359 -10.25 -15.12 -15.01
N VAL A 360 -9.22 -15.77 -14.48
CA VAL A 360 -8.83 -15.66 -13.06
C VAL A 360 -8.52 -14.21 -12.69
N LEU A 361 -7.79 -13.48 -13.57
CA LEU A 361 -7.50 -12.07 -13.34
C LEU A 361 -8.79 -11.24 -13.21
N ARG A 362 -9.77 -11.45 -14.09
CA ARG A 362 -11.06 -10.73 -14.00
C ARG A 362 -11.73 -10.98 -12.65
N ASN A 363 -11.69 -12.21 -12.15
CA ASN A 363 -12.30 -12.53 -10.86
C ASN A 363 -11.56 -11.89 -9.69
N ILE A 364 -10.23 -11.70 -9.79
CA ILE A 364 -9.44 -10.95 -8.82
C ILE A 364 -9.91 -9.49 -8.77
N PHE A 365 -10.10 -8.88 -9.94
CA PHE A 365 -10.41 -7.45 -10.05
C PHE A 365 -11.89 -7.12 -9.86
N ARG A 366 -12.82 -8.07 -10.05
CA ARG A 366 -14.27 -7.82 -9.98
C ARG A 366 -14.72 -7.12 -8.70
N ASP A 367 -14.15 -7.51 -7.55
CA ASP A 367 -14.53 -7.01 -6.25
C ASP A 367 -13.35 -6.27 -5.56
N SER A 368 -12.38 -5.79 -6.35
CA SER A 368 -11.16 -5.17 -5.83
C SER A 368 -11.26 -3.66 -5.61
N GLY A 369 -12.33 -3.02 -6.11
CA GLY A 369 -12.43 -1.56 -6.18
C GLY A 369 -11.52 -0.89 -7.22
N PHE A 370 -10.63 -1.63 -7.90
CA PHE A 370 -9.77 -1.09 -8.94
C PHE A 370 -10.46 -0.98 -10.30
N SER A 371 -10.16 0.09 -11.03
CA SER A 371 -10.55 0.23 -12.43
C SER A 371 -9.66 -0.66 -13.31
N TYR A 372 -10.26 -1.42 -14.25
CA TYR A 372 -9.50 -2.28 -15.13
C TYR A 372 -10.05 -2.32 -16.56
N ASP A 373 -9.16 -2.63 -17.52
CA ASP A 373 -9.49 -2.95 -18.91
C ASP A 373 -9.18 -4.43 -19.15
N ASP A 374 -10.18 -5.21 -19.50
CA ASP A 374 -10.06 -6.64 -19.80
C ASP A 374 -10.15 -6.96 -21.31
N THR A 375 -9.98 -5.94 -22.16
CA THR A 375 -10.08 -6.10 -23.63
C THR A 375 -9.07 -7.13 -24.15
N ALA A 376 -7.84 -7.14 -23.62
CA ALA A 376 -6.81 -8.10 -24.00
C ALA A 376 -6.86 -9.44 -23.22
N LEU A 377 -7.82 -9.60 -22.30
CA LEU A 377 -7.98 -10.81 -21.52
C LEU A 377 -8.30 -12.03 -22.43
N ILE A 378 -7.82 -13.20 -22.03
CA ILE A 378 -7.97 -14.49 -22.74
C ILE A 378 -7.15 -14.61 -24.02
N LEU A 379 -6.42 -13.58 -24.45
CA LEU A 379 -5.54 -13.69 -25.59
C LEU A 379 -4.20 -14.34 -25.20
N SER A 380 -3.75 -15.30 -26.01
CA SER A 380 -2.46 -15.96 -25.80
C SER A 380 -1.30 -15.07 -26.28
N PRO A 381 -0.20 -14.93 -25.51
CA PRO A 381 1.02 -14.28 -25.99
C PRO A 381 1.48 -14.81 -27.35
N LEU A 382 1.31 -16.11 -27.60
CA LEU A 382 1.64 -16.74 -28.88
C LEU A 382 0.84 -16.12 -30.06
N SER A 383 -0.43 -15.85 -29.81
CA SER A 383 -1.30 -15.22 -30.81
C SER A 383 -0.96 -13.73 -30.97
N LEU A 384 -0.77 -13.00 -29.86
CA LEU A 384 -0.57 -11.56 -29.86
C LEU A 384 0.65 -11.09 -30.67
N VAL A 385 1.72 -11.89 -30.70
CA VAL A 385 2.99 -11.53 -31.38
C VAL A 385 3.21 -12.25 -32.70
N SER A 386 2.30 -13.12 -33.11
CA SER A 386 2.43 -13.83 -34.38
C SER A 386 2.21 -12.91 -35.61
N LYS A 387 2.63 -13.34 -36.80
CA LYS A 387 2.45 -12.55 -38.00
C LYS A 387 0.98 -12.42 -38.37
N LYS A 388 0.60 -11.28 -38.95
CA LYS A 388 -0.72 -11.09 -39.52
C LYS A 388 -0.86 -11.95 -40.81
N SER A 389 -1.99 -12.64 -40.94
CA SER A 389 -2.31 -13.39 -42.15
C SER A 389 -2.96 -12.53 -43.24
N ASN A 390 -3.10 -13.08 -44.42
CA ASN A 390 -3.88 -12.53 -45.54
C ASN A 390 -5.36 -12.98 -45.53
N LEU A 391 -5.80 -13.65 -44.45
CA LEU A 391 -7.21 -14.05 -44.31
C LEU A 391 -8.10 -12.82 -44.09
N SER A 392 -9.30 -12.87 -44.65
CA SER A 392 -10.29 -11.80 -44.55
C SER A 392 -11.53 -12.24 -43.75
N GLY A 393 -12.26 -11.29 -43.22
CA GLY A 393 -13.49 -11.52 -42.47
C GLY A 393 -13.67 -10.46 -41.35
N LYS A 394 -14.90 -10.28 -40.87
CA LYS A 394 -15.20 -9.34 -39.82
C LYS A 394 -14.78 -9.89 -38.44
N ALA A 395 -14.00 -9.12 -37.72
CA ALA A 395 -13.51 -9.50 -36.40
C ALA A 395 -14.59 -9.47 -35.30
N GLY A 396 -15.58 -8.61 -35.46
CA GLY A 396 -16.61 -8.41 -34.42
C GLY A 396 -16.09 -7.60 -33.25
N SER A 397 -15.74 -8.24 -32.13
CA SER A 397 -15.31 -7.59 -30.90
C SER A 397 -13.93 -6.93 -31.00
N GLN A 398 -13.66 -5.96 -30.10
CA GLN A 398 -12.36 -5.29 -30.01
C GLN A 398 -11.24 -6.30 -29.68
N ARG A 399 -11.50 -7.28 -28.83
CA ARG A 399 -10.58 -8.39 -28.52
C ARG A 399 -10.18 -9.17 -29.77
N ASN A 400 -11.16 -9.54 -30.58
CA ASN A 400 -10.90 -10.24 -31.84
C ASN A 400 -10.12 -9.35 -32.82
N LYS A 401 -10.38 -8.03 -32.85
CA LYS A 401 -9.60 -7.10 -33.70
C LYS A 401 -8.12 -7.10 -33.32
N ILE A 402 -7.81 -7.13 -32.00
CA ILE A 402 -6.41 -7.21 -31.51
C ILE A 402 -5.78 -8.53 -32.01
N ASP A 403 -6.48 -9.63 -31.81
CA ASP A 403 -5.97 -10.96 -32.15
C ASP A 403 -5.81 -11.16 -33.66
N ILE A 404 -6.79 -10.76 -34.48
CA ILE A 404 -6.77 -10.95 -35.94
C ILE A 404 -5.79 -9.97 -36.62
N ASN A 405 -5.78 -8.73 -36.22
CA ASN A 405 -4.95 -7.68 -36.84
C ASN A 405 -3.52 -7.64 -36.31
N LYS A 406 -3.21 -8.38 -35.25
CA LYS A 406 -1.89 -8.40 -34.61
C LYS A 406 -1.41 -6.99 -34.16
N ASN A 407 -2.35 -6.18 -33.68
CA ASN A 407 -2.10 -4.78 -33.32
C ASN A 407 -2.00 -4.56 -31.79
N PHE A 408 -1.55 -5.59 -31.06
CA PHE A 408 -1.42 -5.53 -29.60
C PHE A 408 -0.51 -4.36 -29.15
N LYS A 409 0.59 -4.11 -29.86
CA LYS A 409 1.45 -2.95 -29.55
C LYS A 409 0.68 -1.63 -29.65
N SER A 410 -0.02 -1.38 -30.74
CA SER A 410 -0.81 -0.16 -30.93
C SER A 410 -1.96 -0.05 -29.90
N PHE A 411 -2.52 -1.19 -29.48
CA PHE A 411 -3.52 -1.23 -28.41
C PHE A 411 -2.90 -0.81 -27.07
N LEU A 412 -1.69 -1.31 -26.72
CA LEU A 412 -0.98 -0.89 -25.51
C LEU A 412 -0.61 0.59 -25.55
N ASP A 413 -0.08 1.07 -26.69
CA ASP A 413 0.33 2.47 -26.85
C ASP A 413 -0.86 3.43 -26.62
N GLY A 414 -2.08 3.03 -27.02
CA GLY A 414 -3.33 3.78 -26.79
C GLY A 414 -3.98 3.56 -25.42
N SER A 415 -3.48 2.65 -24.59
CA SER A 415 -4.04 2.39 -23.28
C SER A 415 -3.65 3.48 -22.28
N ASP A 416 -4.62 3.91 -21.45
CA ASP A 416 -4.43 4.83 -20.33
C ASP A 416 -4.21 4.10 -19.00
N SER A 417 -3.91 2.79 -19.03
CA SER A 417 -3.66 1.98 -17.84
C SER A 417 -2.31 2.29 -17.21
N ASP A 418 -2.28 2.36 -15.88
CA ASP A 418 -1.08 2.62 -15.09
C ASP A 418 -0.21 1.38 -14.92
N TYR A 419 -0.86 0.21 -14.89
CA TYR A 419 -0.26 -1.10 -14.66
C TYR A 419 -0.76 -2.11 -15.68
N ILE A 420 0.06 -3.11 -15.97
CA ILE A 420 -0.39 -4.33 -16.64
C ILE A 420 -0.25 -5.51 -15.68
N VAL A 421 -1.32 -6.32 -15.59
CA VAL A 421 -1.33 -7.56 -14.79
C VAL A 421 -1.42 -8.75 -15.71
N ILE A 422 -0.49 -9.67 -15.56
CA ILE A 422 -0.28 -10.79 -16.48
C ILE A 422 -0.38 -12.11 -15.74
N ASP A 423 -1.09 -13.10 -16.30
CA ASP A 423 -0.87 -14.52 -16.04
C ASP A 423 -0.63 -15.28 -17.34
N LEU A 424 0.01 -16.43 -17.25
CA LEU A 424 0.39 -17.22 -18.43
C LEU A 424 -0.47 -18.45 -18.68
N TYR A 425 -1.65 -18.54 -18.06
CA TYR A 425 -2.53 -19.68 -18.31
C TYR A 425 -2.88 -19.86 -19.79
N THR A 426 -3.14 -18.76 -20.49
CA THR A 426 -3.49 -18.80 -21.92
C THR A 426 -2.38 -19.35 -22.79
N ALA A 427 -1.12 -19.08 -22.46
CA ALA A 427 0.05 -19.65 -23.14
C ALA A 427 0.24 -21.15 -22.84
N ALA A 428 -0.14 -21.59 -21.63
CA ALA A 428 0.11 -22.94 -21.16
C ALA A 428 -1.05 -23.92 -21.43
N ALA A 429 -2.29 -23.45 -21.55
CA ALA A 429 -3.48 -24.30 -21.51
C ALA A 429 -4.52 -24.03 -22.60
N VAL A 430 -4.49 -22.86 -23.26
CA VAL A 430 -5.51 -22.52 -24.26
C VAL A 430 -5.05 -22.86 -25.66
N SER A 431 -5.90 -23.59 -26.42
CA SER A 431 -5.64 -23.92 -27.85
C SER A 431 -5.58 -22.66 -28.70
N CYS A 432 -4.87 -22.75 -29.80
CA CYS A 432 -4.85 -21.74 -30.84
C CYS A 432 -5.31 -22.36 -32.17
N TYR A 433 -5.79 -21.51 -33.10
CA TYR A 433 -5.92 -21.83 -34.49
C TYR A 433 -4.71 -21.27 -35.24
N ARG A 434 -4.15 -22.06 -36.18
CA ARG A 434 -2.97 -21.67 -36.95
C ARG A 434 -3.30 -21.58 -38.44
N TYR A 435 -2.72 -20.58 -39.09
CA TYR A 435 -2.65 -20.46 -40.52
C TYR A 435 -1.26 -19.92 -40.91
N GLY A 436 -0.40 -20.77 -41.46
CA GLY A 436 1.00 -20.43 -41.69
C GLY A 436 1.70 -20.05 -40.42
N ASP A 437 2.27 -18.84 -40.36
CA ASP A 437 2.93 -18.26 -39.18
C ASP A 437 1.97 -17.48 -38.26
N SER A 438 0.69 -17.45 -38.60
CA SER A 438 -0.32 -16.73 -37.80
C SER A 438 -1.00 -17.65 -36.79
N PHE A 439 -1.09 -17.22 -35.53
CA PHE A 439 -1.84 -17.92 -34.49
C PHE A 439 -3.02 -17.06 -34.04
N TYR A 440 -4.13 -17.66 -33.69
CA TYR A 440 -5.33 -17.03 -33.18
C TYR A 440 -5.79 -17.79 -31.96
N THR A 441 -6.03 -17.07 -30.85
CA THR A 441 -6.49 -17.71 -29.62
C THR A 441 -7.86 -18.35 -29.82
N ALA A 442 -8.03 -19.60 -29.47
CA ALA A 442 -9.30 -20.34 -29.56
C ALA A 442 -10.28 -19.92 -28.45
N SER A 443 -10.58 -18.62 -28.40
CA SER A 443 -11.58 -18.06 -27.45
C SER A 443 -13.01 -18.24 -27.99
N GLY A 444 -14.01 -18.27 -27.12
CA GLY A 444 -15.41 -18.35 -27.54
C GLY A 444 -15.81 -17.22 -28.50
N SER A 445 -15.34 -15.99 -28.24
CA SER A 445 -15.59 -14.85 -29.11
C SER A 445 -14.92 -14.96 -30.47
N PHE A 446 -13.74 -15.59 -30.54
CA PHE A 446 -13.08 -15.85 -31.83
C PHE A 446 -13.85 -16.90 -32.66
N ILE A 447 -14.21 -18.03 -32.03
CA ILE A 447 -14.90 -19.15 -32.70
C ILE A 447 -16.30 -18.72 -33.21
N SER A 448 -16.95 -17.78 -32.54
CA SER A 448 -18.26 -17.24 -32.97
C SER A 448 -18.14 -16.07 -33.95
N SER A 449 -16.94 -15.64 -34.34
CA SER A 449 -16.74 -14.53 -35.28
C SER A 449 -16.97 -14.89 -36.74
N ASP A 450 -17.39 -13.90 -37.54
CA ASP A 450 -17.47 -14.06 -39.00
C ASP A 450 -16.12 -14.40 -39.61
N PHE A 451 -15.03 -13.85 -39.06
CA PHE A 451 -13.68 -14.20 -39.52
C PHE A 451 -13.39 -15.70 -39.38
N PHE A 452 -13.69 -16.29 -38.22
CA PHE A 452 -13.50 -17.73 -38.03
C PHE A 452 -14.40 -18.53 -38.95
N ASN A 453 -15.69 -18.21 -39.02
CA ASN A 453 -16.67 -18.94 -39.83
C ASN A 453 -16.30 -18.91 -41.32
N SER A 454 -15.77 -17.80 -41.81
CA SER A 454 -15.32 -17.65 -43.20
C SER A 454 -14.00 -18.38 -43.55
N ASN A 455 -13.23 -18.77 -42.51
CA ASN A 455 -11.90 -19.34 -42.73
C ASN A 455 -11.70 -20.69 -42.00
N LYS A 456 -12.71 -21.25 -41.36
CA LYS A 456 -12.60 -22.45 -40.52
C LYS A 456 -11.91 -23.64 -41.18
N ASP A 457 -12.15 -23.84 -42.48
CA ASP A 457 -11.59 -24.95 -43.23
C ASP A 457 -10.09 -24.76 -43.57
N ARG A 458 -9.56 -23.55 -43.38
CA ARG A 458 -8.17 -23.18 -43.62
C ARG A 458 -7.36 -23.09 -42.33
N LEU A 459 -8.04 -23.13 -41.17
CA LEU A 459 -7.47 -22.93 -39.83
C LEU A 459 -7.25 -24.28 -39.14
N GLU A 460 -6.00 -24.61 -38.87
CA GLU A 460 -5.61 -25.79 -38.09
C GLU A 460 -5.72 -25.52 -36.58
N LYS A 461 -6.49 -26.34 -35.86
CA LYS A 461 -6.54 -26.24 -34.39
C LYS A 461 -5.34 -26.92 -33.78
N ILE A 462 -4.55 -26.18 -33.02
CA ILE A 462 -3.41 -26.67 -32.26
C ILE A 462 -3.69 -26.55 -30.77
N SER A 463 -3.47 -27.63 -30.02
CA SER A 463 -3.72 -27.71 -28.58
C SER A 463 -2.42 -27.84 -27.79
N PRO A 464 -2.35 -27.30 -26.56
CA PRO A 464 -1.20 -27.49 -25.68
C PRO A 464 -0.94 -28.97 -25.34
N PRO A 465 0.33 -29.34 -25.10
CA PRO A 465 1.52 -28.49 -25.02
C PRO A 465 2.01 -28.02 -26.38
N PHE A 466 2.30 -26.73 -26.51
CA PHE A 466 3.00 -26.21 -27.67
C PHE A 466 4.49 -26.51 -27.58
N ASP A 467 5.19 -26.43 -28.71
CA ASP A 467 6.65 -26.50 -28.72
C ASP A 467 7.25 -25.38 -27.84
N GLU A 468 8.10 -25.78 -26.92
CA GLU A 468 8.68 -24.88 -25.90
C GLU A 468 9.48 -23.73 -26.53
N LYS A 469 10.24 -24.01 -27.62
CA LYS A 469 11.03 -23.01 -28.32
C LYS A 469 10.12 -21.95 -28.95
N THR A 470 9.01 -22.36 -29.52
CA THR A 470 8.00 -21.48 -30.10
C THR A 470 7.38 -20.57 -29.04
N VAL A 471 6.99 -21.14 -27.89
CA VAL A 471 6.41 -20.34 -26.79
C VAL A 471 7.43 -19.37 -26.22
N LYS A 472 8.66 -19.79 -25.93
CA LYS A 472 9.72 -18.91 -25.43
C LYS A 472 10.06 -17.78 -26.40
N SER A 473 10.08 -18.06 -27.72
CA SER A 473 10.26 -17.02 -28.73
C SER A 473 9.12 -16.00 -28.71
N ALA A 474 7.88 -16.46 -28.60
CA ALA A 474 6.72 -15.58 -28.49
C ALA A 474 6.75 -14.74 -27.18
N LEU A 475 7.10 -15.34 -26.06
CA LEU A 475 7.23 -14.62 -24.77
C LEU A 475 8.33 -13.56 -24.81
N LYS A 476 9.42 -13.80 -25.55
CA LYS A 476 10.50 -12.81 -25.74
C LYS A 476 10.00 -11.58 -26.51
N GLU A 477 9.27 -11.78 -27.61
CA GLU A 477 8.70 -10.66 -28.38
C GLU A 477 7.57 -9.96 -27.60
N TYR A 478 6.75 -10.72 -26.88
CA TYR A 478 5.74 -10.19 -25.97
C TYR A 478 6.34 -9.28 -24.89
N ALA A 479 7.43 -9.73 -24.23
CA ALA A 479 8.13 -8.95 -23.21
C ALA A 479 8.65 -7.62 -23.77
N LYS A 480 9.21 -7.60 -25.00
CA LYS A 480 9.66 -6.35 -25.64
C LYS A 480 8.51 -5.36 -25.83
N ILE A 481 7.35 -5.84 -26.27
CA ILE A 481 6.16 -5.02 -26.49
C ILE A 481 5.68 -4.45 -25.15
N VAL A 482 5.59 -5.26 -24.10
CA VAL A 482 5.16 -4.81 -22.78
C VAL A 482 6.14 -3.79 -22.18
N LEU A 483 7.45 -4.04 -22.25
CA LEU A 483 8.49 -3.13 -21.78
C LEU A 483 8.60 -1.83 -22.58
N SER A 484 8.04 -1.77 -23.80
CA SER A 484 7.98 -0.50 -24.56
C SER A 484 6.93 0.47 -24.02
N LYS A 485 6.01 0.02 -23.17
CA LYS A 485 4.91 0.82 -22.60
C LYS A 485 5.04 0.98 -21.09
N TYR A 486 5.44 -0.07 -20.38
CA TYR A 486 5.42 -0.10 -18.91
C TYR A 486 6.83 -0.27 -18.36
N ASP A 487 7.15 0.50 -17.33
CA ASP A 487 8.33 0.27 -16.50
C ASP A 487 8.16 -1.04 -15.69
N LYS A 488 9.27 -1.63 -15.28
CA LYS A 488 9.30 -2.94 -14.61
C LYS A 488 8.43 -3.01 -13.36
N ASP A 489 8.34 -1.92 -12.60
CA ASP A 489 7.53 -1.79 -11.39
C ASP A 489 6.04 -1.56 -11.66
N LYS A 490 5.66 -1.33 -12.92
CA LYS A 490 4.29 -1.24 -13.40
C LYS A 490 3.79 -2.53 -14.05
N ILE A 491 4.64 -3.54 -14.13
CA ILE A 491 4.30 -4.86 -14.67
C ILE A 491 4.15 -5.81 -13.49
N ILE A 492 2.98 -6.42 -13.34
CA ILE A 492 2.68 -7.37 -12.27
C ILE A 492 2.39 -8.73 -12.89
N LEU A 493 3.17 -9.73 -12.54
CA LEU A 493 2.94 -11.11 -12.95
C LEU A 493 2.33 -11.89 -11.78
N VAL A 494 1.15 -12.46 -11.99
CA VAL A 494 0.47 -13.33 -11.03
C VAL A 494 0.81 -14.78 -11.38
N ARG A 495 1.53 -15.46 -10.47
CA ARG A 495 1.81 -16.89 -10.59
C ARG A 495 0.61 -17.70 -10.17
N LEU A 496 0.18 -18.62 -11.02
CA LEU A 496 -0.95 -19.49 -10.77
C LEU A 496 -0.49 -20.92 -10.51
N LYS A 497 -1.06 -21.56 -9.48
CA LYS A 497 -0.90 -22.99 -9.22
C LYS A 497 -2.28 -23.62 -9.04
N PHE A 498 -2.63 -24.53 -9.90
CA PHE A 498 -3.93 -25.20 -9.90
C PHE A 498 -3.90 -26.46 -9.04
N SER A 499 -4.79 -26.55 -8.07
CA SER A 499 -4.93 -27.73 -7.22
C SER A 499 -5.61 -28.90 -7.95
N ASN A 500 -5.19 -30.11 -7.62
CA ASN A 500 -5.88 -31.33 -8.01
C ASN A 500 -7.16 -31.57 -7.19
N ILE A 501 -7.42 -30.76 -6.18
CA ILE A 501 -8.57 -30.86 -5.29
C ILE A 501 -9.52 -29.70 -5.54
N CYS A 502 -10.80 -29.98 -5.55
CA CYS A 502 -11.88 -29.03 -5.72
C CYS A 502 -12.78 -28.99 -4.50
N VAL A 503 -13.28 -27.79 -4.16
CA VAL A 503 -14.35 -27.59 -3.18
C VAL A 503 -15.67 -27.46 -3.94
N ILE A 504 -16.58 -28.39 -3.73
CA ILE A 504 -17.90 -28.38 -4.33
C ILE A 504 -18.92 -28.63 -3.24
N GLU A 505 -19.90 -27.73 -3.09
CA GLU A 505 -20.93 -27.83 -2.05
C GLU A 505 -20.34 -28.02 -0.63
N ASN A 506 -19.26 -27.26 -0.34
CA ASN A 506 -18.49 -27.35 0.90
C ASN A 506 -17.85 -28.73 1.18
N GLN A 507 -17.64 -29.53 0.15
CA GLN A 507 -16.95 -30.83 0.24
C GLN A 507 -15.69 -30.81 -0.63
N LEU A 508 -14.60 -31.42 -0.11
CA LEU A 508 -13.40 -31.67 -0.86
C LEU A 508 -13.60 -32.88 -1.79
N ARG A 509 -13.28 -32.70 -3.06
CA ARG A 509 -13.39 -33.75 -4.09
C ARG A 509 -12.15 -33.78 -4.94
N ASN A 510 -11.69 -34.97 -5.30
CA ASN A 510 -10.60 -35.12 -6.26
C ASN A 510 -11.04 -34.61 -7.64
N GLY A 511 -10.26 -33.70 -8.20
CA GLY A 511 -10.37 -33.21 -9.57
C GLY A 511 -9.42 -33.95 -10.51
N LYS A 512 -9.25 -33.38 -11.70
CA LYS A 512 -8.24 -33.86 -12.67
C LYS A 512 -6.83 -33.45 -12.22
N SER A 513 -5.84 -34.30 -12.52
CA SER A 513 -4.44 -33.96 -12.30
C SER A 513 -4.03 -32.75 -13.14
N ARG A 514 -3.45 -31.74 -12.47
CA ARG A 514 -2.97 -30.49 -13.07
C ARG A 514 -1.44 -30.34 -13.01
N ASN A 515 -0.76 -31.41 -12.60
CA ASN A 515 0.70 -31.35 -12.40
C ASN A 515 1.47 -30.98 -13.68
N ALA A 516 1.08 -31.53 -14.81
CA ALA A 516 1.71 -31.18 -16.10
C ALA A 516 1.46 -29.71 -16.49
N LEU A 517 0.27 -29.18 -16.20
CA LEU A 517 -0.07 -27.77 -16.43
C LEU A 517 0.76 -26.87 -15.51
N ASN A 518 0.79 -27.18 -14.22
CA ASN A 518 1.57 -26.40 -13.24
C ASN A 518 3.06 -26.37 -13.58
N LYS A 519 3.63 -27.50 -14.04
CA LYS A 519 5.02 -27.57 -14.48
C LYS A 519 5.28 -26.64 -15.69
N ARG A 520 4.36 -26.61 -16.68
CA ARG A 520 4.48 -25.72 -17.84
C ARG A 520 4.32 -24.25 -17.44
N LEU A 521 3.35 -23.94 -16.61
CA LEU A 521 3.14 -22.58 -16.10
C LEU A 521 4.42 -22.07 -15.45
N ARG A 522 4.97 -22.82 -14.50
CA ARG A 522 6.19 -22.44 -13.81
C ARG A 522 7.35 -22.16 -14.77
N LEU A 523 7.55 -23.04 -15.75
CA LEU A 523 8.59 -22.88 -16.77
C LEU A 523 8.42 -21.57 -17.57
N TYR A 524 7.21 -21.25 -17.98
CA TYR A 524 6.93 -20.06 -18.79
C TYR A 524 6.96 -18.77 -17.93
N GLU A 525 6.44 -18.85 -16.71
CA GLU A 525 6.48 -17.76 -15.74
C GLU A 525 7.92 -17.38 -15.38
N ASP A 526 8.76 -18.35 -15.01
CA ASP A 526 10.17 -18.11 -14.68
C ASP A 526 10.92 -17.48 -15.87
N TYR A 527 10.65 -17.96 -17.09
CA TYR A 527 11.24 -17.39 -18.29
C TYR A 527 10.77 -15.94 -18.52
N LEU A 528 9.47 -15.66 -18.42
CA LEU A 528 8.95 -14.31 -18.62
C LEU A 528 9.43 -13.34 -17.52
N ILE A 529 9.47 -13.79 -16.27
CA ILE A 529 10.01 -13.00 -15.15
C ILE A 529 11.47 -12.61 -15.40
N SER A 530 12.28 -13.52 -15.90
CA SER A 530 13.69 -13.24 -16.23
C SER A 530 13.85 -12.15 -17.30
N LEU A 531 12.87 -12.01 -18.20
CA LEU A 531 12.86 -10.99 -19.26
C LEU A 531 12.31 -9.65 -18.77
N LEU A 532 11.21 -9.67 -18.01
CA LEU A 532 10.49 -8.47 -17.58
C LEU A 532 11.09 -7.84 -16.32
N GLN A 533 11.67 -8.66 -15.44
CA GLN A 533 12.10 -8.25 -14.09
C GLN A 533 10.93 -7.54 -13.36
N SER A 534 9.73 -8.06 -13.54
CA SER A 534 8.46 -7.49 -13.06
C SER A 534 8.25 -7.74 -11.58
N VAL A 535 7.26 -7.04 -11.01
CA VAL A 535 6.71 -7.41 -9.71
C VAL A 535 6.02 -8.78 -9.83
N VAL A 536 6.27 -9.68 -8.91
CA VAL A 536 5.70 -11.02 -8.91
C VAL A 536 4.77 -11.17 -7.72
N ILE A 537 3.51 -11.50 -8.00
CA ILE A 537 2.56 -11.96 -6.98
C ILE A 537 2.55 -13.48 -7.04
N ASP A 538 3.30 -14.11 -6.13
CA ASP A 538 3.32 -15.56 -6.02
C ASP A 538 2.23 -16.01 -5.05
N VAL A 539 1.24 -16.69 -5.61
CA VAL A 539 0.14 -17.35 -4.89
C VAL A 539 0.23 -18.87 -5.07
N SER A 540 1.45 -19.37 -5.11
CA SER A 540 1.73 -20.81 -5.20
C SER A 540 1.35 -21.58 -3.94
N GLY A 541 0.84 -20.89 -2.91
CA GLY A 541 0.09 -21.50 -1.82
C GLY A 541 -1.00 -22.40 -2.41
N ASN A 542 -1.30 -23.50 -1.77
CA ASN A 542 -2.18 -24.49 -2.31
C ASN A 542 -3.64 -24.11 -2.06
N TYR A 543 -4.22 -23.29 -2.90
CA TYR A 543 -5.63 -22.98 -2.89
C TYR A 543 -6.42 -24.03 -3.66
N PHE A 544 -7.55 -24.42 -3.10
CA PHE A 544 -8.44 -25.37 -3.78
C PHE A 544 -9.14 -24.73 -4.97
N MET A 545 -9.52 -25.56 -5.94
CA MET A 545 -10.39 -25.13 -7.00
C MET A 545 -11.86 -25.15 -6.52
N SER A 546 -12.66 -24.20 -6.98
CA SER A 546 -14.10 -24.17 -6.65
C SER A 546 -14.98 -24.91 -7.66
N SER A 547 -14.39 -25.54 -8.67
CA SER A 547 -15.12 -26.28 -9.71
C SER A 547 -14.33 -27.47 -10.23
N LYS A 548 -15.05 -28.56 -10.58
CA LYS A 548 -14.48 -29.71 -11.25
C LYS A 548 -14.17 -29.48 -12.73
N SER A 549 -14.83 -28.51 -13.34
CA SER A 549 -14.75 -28.23 -14.77
C SER A 549 -13.50 -27.48 -15.11
N ASP A 550 -12.72 -27.96 -16.08
CA ASP A 550 -11.57 -27.23 -16.63
C ASP A 550 -11.96 -25.91 -17.33
N ASN A 551 -13.23 -25.75 -17.68
CA ASN A 551 -13.77 -24.54 -18.30
C ASN A 551 -14.14 -23.45 -17.29
N MET A 552 -14.24 -23.77 -16.00
CA MET A 552 -14.46 -22.82 -14.91
C MET A 552 -13.21 -22.77 -14.04
N MET A 553 -12.30 -21.86 -14.39
CA MET A 553 -11.11 -21.58 -13.59
C MET A 553 -11.49 -20.70 -12.42
N SER A 554 -12.08 -21.30 -11.42
CA SER A 554 -12.42 -20.62 -10.19
C SER A 554 -11.64 -21.26 -9.05
N PHE A 555 -10.96 -20.43 -8.31
CA PHE A 555 -10.36 -20.80 -7.04
C PHE A 555 -11.36 -20.55 -5.90
N GLU A 556 -11.07 -21.07 -4.73
CA GLU A 556 -11.78 -20.73 -3.51
C GLU A 556 -11.65 -19.24 -3.18
N PRO A 557 -12.58 -18.64 -2.41
CA PRO A 557 -12.58 -17.20 -2.12
C PRO A 557 -11.28 -16.68 -1.52
N LEU A 558 -10.62 -17.47 -0.67
CA LEU A 558 -9.36 -17.08 -0.03
C LEU A 558 -8.24 -16.79 -1.01
N PHE A 559 -8.19 -17.48 -2.15
CA PHE A 559 -7.24 -17.20 -3.21
C PHE A 559 -7.37 -15.75 -3.71
N TYR A 560 -8.60 -15.32 -3.99
CA TYR A 560 -8.85 -13.98 -4.52
C TYR A 560 -8.53 -12.90 -3.50
N ASP A 561 -8.84 -13.14 -2.22
CA ASP A 561 -8.51 -12.22 -1.14
C ASP A 561 -7.00 -12.08 -0.97
N ASP A 562 -6.25 -13.19 -1.02
CA ASP A 562 -4.79 -13.17 -0.96
C ASP A 562 -4.17 -12.36 -2.10
N VAL A 563 -4.61 -12.63 -3.34
CA VAL A 563 -4.09 -11.89 -4.49
C VAL A 563 -4.43 -10.41 -4.41
N ARG A 564 -5.64 -10.05 -3.95
CA ARG A 564 -6.06 -8.64 -3.78
C ARG A 564 -5.19 -7.91 -2.75
N ILE A 565 -4.90 -8.53 -1.62
CA ILE A 565 -4.02 -7.98 -0.59
C ILE A 565 -2.62 -7.74 -1.17
N LYS A 566 -2.05 -8.75 -1.84
CA LYS A 566 -0.74 -8.66 -2.50
C LYS A 566 -0.71 -7.60 -3.60
N LEU A 567 -1.79 -7.49 -4.37
CA LEU A 567 -1.94 -6.49 -5.41
C LEU A 567 -1.97 -5.07 -4.80
N ASN A 568 -2.75 -4.86 -3.74
CA ASN A 568 -2.78 -3.60 -3.02
C ASN A 568 -1.40 -3.19 -2.52
N SER A 569 -0.67 -4.13 -1.90
CA SER A 569 0.69 -3.89 -1.41
C SER A 569 1.66 -3.54 -2.54
N ALA A 570 1.59 -4.24 -3.67
CA ALA A 570 2.42 -3.99 -4.84
C ALA A 570 2.17 -2.59 -5.44
N VAL A 571 0.91 -2.15 -5.46
CA VAL A 571 0.50 -0.84 -6.01
C VAL A 571 0.84 0.31 -5.07
N LYS A 572 0.67 0.12 -3.77
CA LYS A 572 0.96 1.15 -2.75
C LYS A 572 2.46 1.38 -2.55
N ARG A 573 3.32 0.59 -3.19
CA ARG A 573 4.77 0.67 -3.05
C ARG A 573 5.23 0.65 -1.58
N ILE A 574 4.47 -0.02 -0.72
CA ILE A 574 4.94 -0.37 0.61
C ILE A 574 6.21 -1.18 0.40
N ARG A 575 7.28 -0.80 1.05
CA ARG A 575 8.68 -1.28 0.84
C ARG A 575 8.75 -2.59 0.05
N LYS A 576 9.48 -2.61 -1.07
CA LYS A 576 9.71 -3.82 -1.91
C LYS A 576 10.23 -5.03 -1.11
N ASP A 577 10.60 -4.83 0.11
CA ASP A 577 11.29 -5.75 1.00
C ASP A 577 10.38 -6.38 2.06
N THR A 578 9.21 -5.79 2.33
CA THR A 578 8.16 -6.38 3.17
C THR A 578 7.06 -6.87 2.27
N TYR A 579 6.98 -8.17 2.06
CA TYR A 579 5.97 -8.81 1.22
C TYR A 579 4.54 -8.54 1.74
N PHE A 580 4.38 -8.22 3.04
CA PHE A 580 3.11 -7.83 3.67
C PHE A 580 3.36 -6.97 4.90
N SER A 581 2.39 -6.13 5.28
CA SER A 581 2.32 -5.70 6.68
C SER A 581 2.00 -6.92 7.56
N ALA A 582 2.59 -7.00 8.73
CA ALA A 582 2.34 -8.07 9.68
C ALA A 582 0.83 -8.32 9.95
N PRO A 583 -0.05 -7.30 10.05
CA PRO A 583 -1.49 -7.48 10.16
C PRO A 583 -2.14 -8.16 8.96
N GLU A 584 -1.70 -7.89 7.73
CA GLU A 584 -2.26 -8.50 6.52
C GLU A 584 -1.93 -10.00 6.47
N ILE A 585 -0.69 -10.37 6.77
CA ILE A 585 -0.28 -11.77 6.86
C ILE A 585 -1.03 -12.49 7.98
N ARG A 586 -1.18 -11.85 9.14
CA ARG A 586 -1.94 -12.38 10.27
C ARG A 586 -3.38 -12.66 9.89
N LEU A 587 -4.08 -11.68 9.30
CA LEU A 587 -5.48 -11.83 8.90
C LEU A 587 -5.64 -12.98 7.91
N GLN A 588 -4.70 -13.12 7.01
CA GLN A 588 -4.71 -14.14 5.97
C GLN A 588 -4.48 -15.54 6.53
N LEU A 589 -3.50 -15.71 7.40
CA LEU A 589 -3.28 -16.98 8.07
C LEU A 589 -4.44 -17.37 9.00
N MET A 590 -5.02 -16.40 9.71
CA MET A 590 -6.23 -16.63 10.50
C MET A 590 -7.40 -17.12 9.63
N ARG A 591 -7.58 -16.55 8.44
CA ARG A 591 -8.61 -16.98 7.48
C ARG A 591 -8.33 -18.37 6.93
N VAL A 592 -7.08 -18.64 6.54
CA VAL A 592 -6.66 -19.96 6.06
C VAL A 592 -6.92 -21.00 7.12
N ILE A 593 -6.56 -20.76 8.37
CA ILE A 593 -6.74 -21.71 9.47
C ILE A 593 -8.22 -21.90 9.78
N LYS A 594 -8.97 -20.81 9.96
CA LYS A 594 -10.40 -20.87 10.21
C LYS A 594 -11.16 -21.59 9.08
N TYR A 595 -10.68 -21.41 7.85
CA TYR A 595 -11.22 -22.12 6.69
C TYR A 595 -10.93 -23.62 6.78
N TYR A 596 -9.68 -24.01 7.09
CA TYR A 596 -9.31 -25.43 7.27
C TYR A 596 -10.02 -26.06 8.47
N ASP A 597 -10.14 -25.37 9.59
CA ASP A 597 -10.89 -25.82 10.75
C ASP A 597 -12.37 -26.05 10.40
N ASN A 598 -12.99 -25.12 9.67
CA ASN A 598 -14.35 -25.25 9.20
C ASN A 598 -14.51 -26.36 8.17
N MET A 599 -13.52 -26.57 7.29
CA MET A 599 -13.52 -27.60 6.27
C MET A 599 -13.30 -29.00 6.91
N THR A 600 -12.35 -29.11 7.84
CA THR A 600 -12.11 -30.35 8.58
C THR A 600 -13.30 -30.73 9.47
N ALA A 601 -13.91 -29.75 10.13
CA ALA A 601 -15.11 -29.98 10.94
C ALA A 601 -16.34 -30.39 10.12
N ARG A 602 -16.48 -29.89 8.87
CA ARG A 602 -17.62 -30.20 7.97
C ARG A 602 -17.37 -31.37 7.03
N ALA A 603 -16.08 -31.60 6.68
CA ALA A 603 -15.68 -32.63 5.74
C ALA A 603 -15.41 -34.00 6.38
N TYR A 604 -15.72 -34.16 7.65
CA TYR A 604 -15.52 -35.45 8.32
C TYR A 604 -16.54 -36.49 7.83
N GLN A 605 -16.38 -36.86 6.56
CA GLN A 605 -16.63 -38.20 6.08
C GLN A 605 -15.26 -38.85 5.92
N PRO A 606 -14.89 -39.79 6.83
CA PRO A 606 -13.53 -40.36 6.87
C PRO A 606 -13.08 -41.04 5.58
N GLU A 607 -14.02 -41.33 4.69
CA GLU A 607 -13.83 -42.08 3.45
C GLU A 607 -13.37 -41.19 2.25
N LEU A 608 -13.39 -39.86 2.36
CA LEU A 608 -13.15 -38.94 1.25
C LEU A 608 -11.92 -38.05 1.41
N LEU A 609 -11.34 -37.97 2.59
CA LEU A 609 -10.09 -37.24 2.84
C LEU A 609 -8.92 -38.24 2.80
N ASP A 610 -8.09 -38.13 1.79
CA ASP A 610 -6.76 -38.74 1.87
C ASP A 610 -6.01 -38.10 3.04
N ARG A 611 -5.89 -38.84 4.14
CA ARG A 611 -5.18 -38.42 5.35
C ARG A 611 -3.75 -37.97 5.06
N ASN A 612 -3.12 -38.55 4.05
CA ASN A 612 -1.77 -38.21 3.63
C ASN A 612 -1.75 -36.80 3.01
N TYR A 613 -2.77 -36.44 2.23
CA TYR A 613 -2.84 -35.09 1.63
C TYR A 613 -2.96 -33.99 2.69
N VAL A 614 -3.81 -34.16 3.69
CA VAL A 614 -3.93 -33.17 4.79
C VAL A 614 -2.62 -33.12 5.56
N SER A 615 -1.99 -34.27 5.83
CA SER A 615 -0.70 -34.35 6.50
C SER A 615 0.43 -33.71 5.68
N ASP A 616 0.49 -33.98 4.38
CA ASP A 616 1.50 -33.40 3.47
C ASP A 616 1.31 -31.88 3.34
N ARG A 617 0.06 -31.44 3.33
CA ARG A 617 -0.26 -30.01 3.32
C ARG A 617 0.14 -29.33 4.62
N MET A 618 -0.12 -29.96 5.76
CA MET A 618 0.33 -29.51 7.07
C MET A 618 1.84 -29.43 7.12
N ALA A 619 2.53 -30.41 6.58
CA ALA A 619 3.99 -30.45 6.49
C ALA A 619 4.52 -29.32 5.57
N GLU A 620 3.86 -29.02 4.45
CA GLU A 620 4.23 -27.92 3.54
C GLU A 620 4.10 -26.57 4.22
N LEU A 621 2.95 -26.30 4.89
CA LEU A 621 2.71 -25.03 5.61
C LEU A 621 3.65 -24.85 6.81
N THR A 622 4.18 -25.94 7.37
CA THR A 622 5.16 -25.94 8.45
C THR A 622 6.61 -26.14 7.94
N SER A 623 6.79 -26.17 6.62
CA SER A 623 8.12 -26.37 6.03
C SER A 623 9.06 -25.22 6.39
N LYS A 624 10.36 -25.52 6.45
CA LYS A 624 11.44 -24.53 6.66
C LYS A 624 11.35 -23.38 5.63
N GLN A 625 10.97 -23.71 4.38
CA GLN A 625 10.80 -22.73 3.32
C GLN A 625 9.63 -21.78 3.60
N PHE A 626 8.48 -22.30 4.03
CA PHE A 626 7.32 -21.46 4.37
C PHE A 626 7.61 -20.55 5.57
N VAL A 627 8.27 -21.08 6.60
CA VAL A 627 8.69 -20.28 7.78
C VAL A 627 9.69 -19.20 7.36
N ALA A 628 10.65 -19.51 6.50
CA ALA A 628 11.63 -18.55 6.00
C ALA A 628 10.98 -17.44 5.14
N GLU A 629 10.05 -17.80 4.25
CA GLU A 629 9.32 -16.86 3.39
C GLU A 629 8.36 -15.96 4.19
N ASN A 630 7.99 -16.35 5.40
CA ASN A 630 7.07 -15.63 6.27
C ASN A 630 7.67 -15.30 7.65
N PHE A 631 8.99 -15.17 7.73
CA PHE A 631 9.73 -15.01 8.98
C PHE A 631 9.24 -13.83 9.83
N GLU A 632 9.08 -12.66 9.26
CA GLU A 632 8.58 -11.45 9.96
C GLU A 632 7.20 -11.68 10.57
N TYR A 633 6.37 -12.43 9.88
CA TYR A 633 5.06 -12.80 10.36
C TYR A 633 5.13 -13.70 11.60
N PHE A 634 6.00 -14.70 11.63
CA PHE A 634 6.16 -15.57 12.79
C PHE A 634 6.77 -14.85 14.00
N VAL A 635 7.64 -13.88 13.77
CA VAL A 635 8.11 -12.96 14.82
C VAL A 635 6.95 -12.18 15.41
N TYR A 636 6.12 -11.60 14.56
CA TYR A 636 4.95 -10.85 14.97
C TYR A 636 3.93 -11.70 15.76
N LEU A 637 3.66 -12.92 15.32
CA LEU A 637 2.78 -13.86 16.03
C LEU A 637 3.26 -14.14 17.45
N ARG A 638 4.56 -14.27 17.63
CA ARG A 638 5.18 -14.49 18.94
C ARG A 638 5.00 -13.31 19.87
N GLU A 639 5.24 -12.09 19.37
CA GLU A 639 5.19 -10.88 20.18
C GLU A 639 3.77 -10.51 20.63
N ASN A 640 2.76 -10.89 19.86
CA ASN A 640 1.37 -10.53 20.12
C ASN A 640 0.53 -11.62 20.83
N GLU A 641 1.14 -12.62 21.47
CA GLU A 641 0.47 -13.67 22.26
C GLU A 641 -0.86 -14.14 21.65
N ILE A 642 -0.84 -14.73 20.47
CA ILE A 642 -2.09 -15.18 19.83
C ILE A 642 -2.62 -16.41 20.54
N ARG A 643 -3.56 -16.20 21.44
CA ARG A 643 -4.18 -17.24 22.28
C ARG A 643 -5.13 -18.19 21.55
N THR A 644 -5.50 -17.89 20.32
CA THR A 644 -6.53 -18.65 19.57
C THR A 644 -6.01 -19.85 18.80
N TYR A 645 -4.77 -20.27 19.01
CA TYR A 645 -4.11 -21.29 18.20
C TYR A 645 -3.62 -22.51 18.95
N ASP A 646 -4.03 -22.70 20.19
CA ASP A 646 -3.60 -23.85 20.99
C ASP A 646 -3.96 -25.20 20.36
N ASP A 647 -4.95 -25.25 19.45
CA ASP A 647 -5.41 -26.45 18.77
C ASP A 647 -4.85 -26.65 17.34
N ALA A 648 -4.16 -25.65 16.76
CA ALA A 648 -3.66 -25.74 15.39
C ALA A 648 -2.19 -26.21 15.35
N LYS A 649 -1.97 -27.52 15.24
CA LYS A 649 -0.61 -28.12 15.11
C LYS A 649 0.28 -27.41 14.08
N ILE A 650 -0.30 -26.91 13.01
CA ILE A 650 0.40 -26.17 11.94
C ILE A 650 1.11 -24.93 12.49
N LEU A 651 0.38 -24.10 13.22
CA LEU A 651 0.90 -22.85 13.77
C LEU A 651 1.89 -23.11 14.89
N LEU A 652 1.64 -24.13 15.72
CA LEU A 652 2.60 -24.51 16.76
C LEU A 652 3.93 -24.96 16.15
N SER A 653 3.90 -25.73 15.07
CA SER A 653 5.12 -26.18 14.38
C SER A 653 5.82 -25.02 13.65
N ALA A 654 5.07 -24.16 13.00
CA ALA A 654 5.60 -22.96 12.34
C ALA A 654 6.15 -21.96 13.36
N LYS A 655 5.43 -21.73 14.47
CA LYS A 655 5.90 -20.91 15.60
C LYS A 655 7.18 -21.47 16.20
N ALA A 656 7.25 -22.78 16.45
CA ALA A 656 8.46 -23.43 16.95
C ALA A 656 9.64 -23.32 15.96
N GLY A 657 9.38 -23.40 14.65
CA GLY A 657 10.38 -23.17 13.60
C GLY A 657 10.90 -21.73 13.59
N ALA A 658 10.02 -20.76 13.68
CA ALA A 658 10.37 -19.35 13.77
C ALA A 658 11.16 -19.05 15.06
N GLU A 659 10.75 -19.59 16.20
CA GLU A 659 11.47 -19.42 17.47
C GLU A 659 12.87 -20.01 17.44
N ARG A 660 13.06 -21.17 16.80
CA ARG A 660 14.40 -21.77 16.60
C ARG A 660 15.28 -20.89 15.72
N LEU A 661 14.73 -20.36 14.65
CA LEU A 661 15.43 -19.46 13.74
C LEU A 661 15.82 -18.14 14.44
N ILE A 662 14.90 -17.52 15.18
CA ILE A 662 15.17 -16.33 15.99
C ILE A 662 16.23 -16.62 17.05
N SER A 663 16.16 -17.77 17.72
CA SER A 663 17.15 -18.15 18.73
C SER A 663 18.52 -18.40 18.10
N ALA A 664 18.58 -18.98 16.90
CA ALA A 664 19.80 -19.16 16.15
C ALA A 664 20.40 -17.82 15.70
N ILE A 665 19.58 -16.87 15.25
CA ILE A 665 20.01 -15.51 14.90
C ILE A 665 20.56 -14.80 16.13
N LYS A 666 19.85 -14.84 17.27
CA LYS A 666 20.33 -14.26 18.53
C LYS A 666 21.61 -14.89 19.07
N ALA A 667 21.76 -16.20 18.91
CA ALA A 667 23.01 -16.89 19.27
C ALA A 667 24.17 -16.53 18.36
N ALA A 668 23.89 -16.13 17.13
CA ALA A 668 24.89 -15.69 16.16
C ALA A 668 25.30 -14.21 16.32
N GLU A 669 24.62 -13.45 17.19
CA GLU A 669 24.91 -12.05 17.56
C GLU A 669 26.32 -11.86 18.21
N CYS A 670 27.04 -12.94 18.47
CA CYS A 670 28.46 -12.89 18.89
C CYS A 670 29.41 -12.48 17.76
N ILE A 671 28.93 -12.06 16.60
CA ILE A 671 29.75 -11.62 15.47
C ILE A 671 29.86 -10.10 15.49
N ASP A 672 31.06 -9.63 15.81
CA ASP A 672 31.60 -8.26 15.74
C ASP A 672 30.67 -7.17 15.17
N GLY A 673 29.86 -6.58 16.04
CA GLY A 673 29.04 -5.40 15.74
C GLY A 673 27.86 -5.30 16.71
N ASP A 674 27.79 -4.18 17.40
CA ASP A 674 26.70 -3.88 18.30
C ASP A 674 25.36 -3.81 17.53
N LEU A 675 24.58 -4.88 17.57
CA LEU A 675 23.23 -4.96 17.02
C LEU A 675 22.18 -4.41 18.00
N GLY A 676 22.62 -3.70 19.05
CA GLY A 676 21.80 -3.27 20.18
C GLY A 676 20.58 -2.44 19.80
N ASP A 677 20.60 -1.74 18.65
CA ASP A 677 19.53 -0.88 18.15
C ASP A 677 18.90 -1.38 16.84
N CYS A 678 19.26 -2.55 16.34
CA CYS A 678 18.62 -3.11 15.15
C CYS A 678 17.24 -3.67 15.50
N SER A 679 16.21 -3.13 14.85
CA SER A 679 14.87 -3.73 14.84
C SER A 679 14.85 -4.98 13.94
N TYR A 680 13.88 -5.87 14.14
CA TYR A 680 13.69 -7.03 13.24
C TYR A 680 13.45 -6.61 11.78
N ASP A 681 13.03 -5.38 11.54
CA ASP A 681 12.85 -4.78 10.22
C ASP A 681 14.18 -4.56 9.47
N ASP A 682 15.30 -4.54 10.18
CA ASP A 682 16.64 -4.34 9.64
C ASP A 682 17.36 -5.64 9.28
N ILE A 683 16.76 -6.80 9.61
CA ILE A 683 17.35 -8.12 9.39
C ILE A 683 16.80 -8.75 8.11
N ARG A 684 17.66 -8.93 7.12
CA ARG A 684 17.35 -9.71 5.91
C ARG A 684 18.05 -11.06 5.97
N ILE A 685 17.25 -12.12 5.86
CA ILE A 685 17.75 -13.48 5.72
C ILE A 685 17.72 -13.85 4.22
N VAL A 686 18.88 -14.06 3.64
CA VAL A 686 19.05 -14.53 2.26
C VAL A 686 19.56 -15.97 2.32
N PHE A 687 18.72 -16.91 1.87
CA PHE A 687 19.05 -18.32 1.80
C PHE A 687 19.79 -18.66 0.51
#